data_1dbd96c1ca6c019046d1bf92eea46031
#
_entry.id   1dbd96c1ca6c019046d1bf92eea46031
#
_cell.length_a   1.000
_cell.length_b   1.000
_cell.length_c   1.000
_cell.angle_alpha   90.00
_cell.angle_beta   90.00
_cell.angle_gamma   90.00
#
_symmetry.space_group_name_H-M   'P 1'
#
loop_
_entity.id
_entity.type
_entity.pdbx_description
1 polymer ?
#
loop_
_entity_poly.entity_id
_entity_poly.type
_entity_poly.pdbx_seq_one_letter_code
_entity_poly.pdbx_strand_id
1 'polypeptide(L)'
;MSAPINLFILLAICLPHNNQTLTELSYNNINQSVYLGVGLWAWPIPCDADGDGDFDLIVSCPDKPSNGVWLFENATGNTKLNPMPVFKPARRLSSTSHYVMPSYTDTGMRVLTPGFEHPDFQRTGLTKRLPLGISARFYVPEGTQPKGPKVRHNQWRLVDYDGDGSRDMIVGIEDWSHYGWDDAWNSKGEWRNGPLHGFVFVFRNKGTTEAPLYDAPFKVLAEGAPVDTFGCPSPHFADFDNDGDLDLLCGEFLDGFTYFENIGTRRNPRYASGKRLKTATGTALAMDLQMIVPIVFDWDRDGDLDLIVGDEDGRVAWVENTGKMGADHTPVFSAPRYFQQQADTLKCGALATPFGFDWDGDGDTDIISGNTAGTIEFFENLSGPKVANPKWAAPKQIKAGGKPFRMMAGANGSIQGPAEAKWGYTTLNVADWNGDGLPDIVFNSILGKVEWLKNVGTRSKPVLESAVPLLVDWPGAPPKPAWTWWEPQPGTLATQWRTTPVVIDLNQDGLPDLVMLDTEGYLAFFERFRKNSTLHLKPPQRILGDAKGNPLRLNSKTAGASGRRKLCMVDWNGDGILDILLNGTNADLYKGLGKIDGSWRFEKVGPLATQNIEGHDVSPAVVDFDGNSIPDFLGGAEDGRFYFMKNPRP
;
A
#
# COMPACT_ATOMS: atom_id res chain seq x y z
N MET A 1 -37.61 -58.96 27.72
CA MET A 1 -38.05 -57.58 27.31
C MET A 1 -36.82 -56.71 27.11
N SER A 2 -36.40 -56.64 25.89
CA SER A 2 -35.22 -55.88 25.50
C SER A 2 -35.66 -54.44 25.07
N ALA A 3 -35.09 -53.42 25.70
CA ALA A 3 -35.31 -52.02 25.32
C ALA A 3 -34.46 -51.64 24.10
N PRO A 4 -34.94 -50.85 23.17
CA PRO A 4 -34.15 -50.41 22.02
C PRO A 4 -33.19 -49.28 22.42
N ILE A 5 -31.91 -49.44 22.05
CA ILE A 5 -30.88 -48.40 22.09
C ILE A 5 -31.13 -47.46 20.89
N ASN A 6 -31.54 -46.23 21.18
CA ASN A 6 -31.59 -45.17 20.17
C ASN A 6 -30.18 -44.68 19.88
N LEU A 7 -29.67 -45.06 18.73
CA LEU A 7 -28.40 -44.55 18.16
C LEU A 7 -28.66 -43.17 17.54
N PHE A 8 -28.33 -42.09 18.24
CA PHE A 8 -28.26 -40.74 17.61
C PHE A 8 -27.04 -40.71 16.70
N ILE A 9 -27.27 -40.81 15.40
CA ILE A 9 -26.26 -40.51 14.39
C ILE A 9 -26.12 -39.00 14.37
N LEU A 10 -25.06 -38.46 14.97
CA LEU A 10 -24.58 -37.11 14.70
C LEU A 10 -24.11 -37.09 13.22
N LEU A 11 -24.94 -36.58 12.33
CA LEU A 11 -24.47 -36.15 11.02
C LEU A 11 -23.55 -34.94 11.24
N ALA A 12 -22.24 -35.15 11.28
CA ALA A 12 -21.30 -34.09 11.03
C ALA A 12 -21.50 -33.64 9.58
N ILE A 13 -22.16 -32.51 9.39
CA ILE A 13 -22.19 -31.83 8.09
C ILE A 13 -20.75 -31.36 7.90
N CYS A 14 -19.91 -32.19 7.29
CA CYS A 14 -18.72 -31.75 6.61
C CYS A 14 -19.23 -30.83 5.49
N LEU A 15 -19.08 -29.50 5.67
CA LEU A 15 -19.20 -28.58 4.55
C LEU A 15 -18.22 -29.08 3.47
N PRO A 16 -18.68 -29.37 2.25
CA PRO A 16 -17.76 -29.75 1.19
C PRO A 16 -16.74 -28.62 1.06
N HIS A 17 -15.45 -28.97 1.09
CA HIS A 17 -14.40 -28.09 0.60
C HIS A 17 -14.64 -27.92 -0.90
N ASN A 18 -15.59 -27.06 -1.24
CA ASN A 18 -15.81 -26.68 -2.61
C ASN A 18 -14.56 -25.93 -3.06
N ASN A 19 -14.00 -26.32 -4.20
CA ASN A 19 -12.95 -25.62 -4.94
C ASN A 19 -13.47 -24.27 -5.46
N GLN A 20 -13.99 -23.42 -4.59
CA GLN A 20 -14.37 -22.08 -4.97
C GLN A 20 -13.12 -21.24 -5.14
N THR A 21 -13.03 -20.58 -6.28
CA THR A 21 -11.89 -19.76 -6.66
C THR A 21 -12.22 -18.30 -6.37
N LEU A 22 -11.31 -17.62 -5.70
CA LEU A 22 -11.33 -16.17 -5.59
C LEU A 22 -11.03 -15.57 -6.96
N THR A 23 -11.83 -14.63 -7.41
CA THR A 23 -11.66 -13.90 -8.67
C THR A 23 -11.48 -12.42 -8.40
N GLU A 24 -10.59 -11.76 -9.15
CA GLU A 24 -10.47 -10.30 -9.09
C GLU A 24 -11.75 -9.66 -9.68
N LEU A 25 -12.26 -8.62 -9.01
CA LEU A 25 -13.37 -7.84 -9.56
C LEU A 25 -12.90 -7.02 -10.75
N SER A 26 -13.62 -7.14 -11.86
CA SER A 26 -13.38 -6.38 -13.09
C SER A 26 -14.32 -5.19 -13.19
N TYR A 27 -13.85 -4.09 -13.81
CA TYR A 27 -14.69 -2.90 -14.05
C TYR A 27 -15.90 -3.19 -14.93
N ASN A 28 -15.82 -4.18 -15.82
CA ASN A 28 -16.87 -4.48 -16.82
C ASN A 28 -17.30 -3.24 -17.62
N ASN A 29 -16.42 -2.25 -17.75
CA ASN A 29 -16.66 -0.94 -18.35
C ASN A 29 -15.49 -0.55 -19.27
N ILE A 30 -15.52 -1.04 -20.51
CA ILE A 30 -14.43 -0.96 -21.48
C ILE A 30 -14.05 0.48 -21.90
N ASN A 31 -14.93 1.45 -21.67
CA ASN A 31 -14.68 2.86 -22.03
C ASN A 31 -14.14 3.68 -20.86
N GLN A 32 -13.90 3.02 -19.72
CA GLN A 32 -13.39 3.68 -18.52
C GLN A 32 -11.86 3.68 -18.53
N SER A 33 -11.24 4.79 -18.16
CA SER A 33 -9.82 4.85 -17.80
C SER A 33 -9.65 5.12 -16.32
N VAL A 34 -8.59 4.55 -15.75
CA VAL A 34 -8.23 4.63 -14.34
C VAL A 34 -6.73 4.86 -14.22
N TYR A 35 -6.22 5.19 -13.04
CA TYR A 35 -4.77 5.25 -12.83
C TYR A 35 -4.12 3.90 -13.19
N LEU A 36 -3.03 3.97 -13.96
CA LEU A 36 -2.17 2.82 -14.21
C LEU A 36 -1.68 2.29 -12.87
N GLY A 37 -1.82 0.99 -12.65
CA GLY A 37 -1.41 0.38 -11.40
C GLY A 37 -1.04 -1.09 -11.51
N VAL A 38 0.09 -1.45 -10.90
CA VAL A 38 0.46 -2.83 -10.57
C VAL A 38 -0.01 -3.17 -9.16
N GLY A 39 0.54 -4.17 -8.51
CA GLY A 39 0.30 -4.42 -7.09
C GLY A 39 0.96 -3.37 -6.19
N LEU A 40 1.42 -3.75 -5.03
CA LEU A 40 2.19 -2.88 -4.16
C LEU A 40 3.58 -2.66 -4.76
N TRP A 41 3.98 -1.38 -4.84
CA TRP A 41 5.31 -0.91 -5.20
C TRP A 41 5.74 -1.11 -6.66
N ALA A 42 5.65 -0.03 -7.44
CA ALA A 42 6.00 0.00 -8.85
C ALA A 42 7.50 0.28 -9.08
N TRP A 43 8.13 -0.55 -9.92
CA TRP A 43 9.50 -0.38 -10.42
C TRP A 43 9.44 -0.19 -11.94
N PRO A 44 9.32 1.06 -12.44
CA PRO A 44 9.07 1.31 -13.85
C PRO A 44 10.32 1.12 -14.73
N ILE A 45 10.10 0.70 -15.95
CA ILE A 45 11.10 0.49 -17.00
C ILE A 45 10.52 1.02 -18.30
N PRO A 46 10.61 2.33 -18.57
CA PRO A 46 10.14 2.90 -19.82
C PRO A 46 10.99 2.41 -21.00
N CYS A 47 10.35 1.98 -22.09
CA CYS A 47 11.01 1.53 -23.31
C CYS A 47 9.99 1.38 -24.45
N ASP A 48 10.47 1.35 -25.68
CA ASP A 48 9.72 0.87 -26.84
C ASP A 48 9.77 -0.67 -26.81
N ALA A 49 8.74 -1.31 -26.26
CA ALA A 49 8.76 -2.74 -25.95
C ALA A 49 8.38 -3.61 -27.15
N ASP A 50 7.60 -3.09 -28.10
CA ASP A 50 7.12 -3.83 -29.28
C ASP A 50 7.77 -3.38 -30.60
N GLY A 51 8.52 -2.26 -30.56
CA GLY A 51 9.29 -1.75 -31.69
C GLY A 51 8.47 -0.91 -32.67
N ASP A 52 7.34 -0.37 -32.22
CA ASP A 52 6.46 0.46 -33.07
C ASP A 52 6.84 1.95 -33.07
N GLY A 53 7.76 2.33 -32.21
CA GLY A 53 8.37 3.66 -32.14
C GLY A 53 7.74 4.58 -31.11
N ASP A 54 6.73 4.20 -30.37
CA ASP A 54 6.29 4.91 -29.19
C ASP A 54 6.88 4.28 -27.89
N PHE A 55 6.67 4.92 -26.73
CA PHE A 55 7.16 4.38 -25.48
C PHE A 55 6.06 3.70 -24.69
N ASP A 56 6.38 2.47 -24.27
CA ASP A 56 5.61 1.65 -23.36
C ASP A 56 6.16 1.73 -21.94
N LEU A 57 5.41 1.17 -21.01
CA LEU A 57 5.89 0.96 -19.65
C LEU A 57 5.92 -0.54 -19.32
N ILE A 58 7.11 -1.05 -19.01
CA ILE A 58 7.23 -2.30 -18.27
C ILE A 58 7.36 -1.93 -16.79
N VAL A 59 6.59 -2.58 -15.93
CA VAL A 59 6.62 -2.31 -14.49
C VAL A 59 6.84 -3.61 -13.74
N SER A 60 7.92 -3.69 -12.96
CA SER A 60 8.12 -4.79 -12.02
C SER A 60 7.41 -4.48 -10.70
N CYS A 61 6.67 -5.47 -10.17
CA CYS A 61 6.02 -5.41 -8.87
C CYS A 61 6.49 -6.61 -8.04
N PRO A 62 7.26 -6.39 -6.95
CA PRO A 62 7.84 -7.50 -6.20
C PRO A 62 6.87 -8.16 -5.22
N ASP A 63 5.83 -7.47 -4.75
CA ASP A 63 5.00 -7.90 -3.63
C ASP A 63 3.74 -8.66 -4.05
N LYS A 64 3.27 -9.55 -3.18
CA LYS A 64 2.12 -10.43 -3.41
C LYS A 64 0.79 -9.68 -3.21
N PRO A 65 -0.32 -10.24 -3.73
CA PRO A 65 -0.43 -11.44 -4.55
C PRO A 65 -0.13 -11.23 -6.04
N SER A 66 -0.16 -10.00 -6.54
CA SER A 66 0.00 -9.68 -7.97
C SER A 66 1.45 -9.47 -8.41
N ASN A 67 2.40 -10.13 -7.73
CA ASN A 67 3.79 -9.98 -8.09
C ASN A 67 4.07 -10.44 -9.54
N GLY A 68 4.90 -9.68 -10.24
CA GLY A 68 5.23 -9.96 -11.63
C GLY A 68 5.98 -8.82 -12.31
N VAL A 69 6.31 -9.07 -13.57
CA VAL A 69 6.74 -8.06 -14.53
C VAL A 69 5.60 -7.86 -15.51
N TRP A 70 5.09 -6.65 -15.61
CA TRP A 70 3.88 -6.30 -16.33
C TRP A 70 4.19 -5.31 -17.43
N LEU A 71 3.70 -5.56 -18.65
CA LEU A 71 3.78 -4.64 -19.78
C LEU A 71 2.46 -3.88 -19.91
N PHE A 72 2.54 -2.57 -19.95
CA PHE A 72 1.50 -1.63 -20.30
C PHE A 72 1.84 -1.05 -21.68
N GLU A 73 1.13 -1.53 -22.69
CA GLU A 73 1.36 -1.13 -24.09
C GLU A 73 0.67 0.21 -24.34
N ASN A 74 1.40 1.14 -24.94
CA ASN A 74 0.87 2.40 -25.45
C ASN A 74 0.24 2.15 -26.83
N ALA A 75 -1.01 2.52 -27.00
CA ALA A 75 -1.70 2.33 -28.27
C ALA A 75 -1.84 3.61 -29.09
N THR A 76 -1.18 4.71 -28.65
CA THR A 76 -1.42 6.04 -29.24
C THR A 76 -0.40 6.43 -30.31
N GLY A 77 0.72 5.70 -30.43
CA GLY A 77 1.64 5.73 -31.56
C GLY A 77 2.64 6.87 -31.59
N ASN A 78 2.65 7.81 -30.63
CA ASN A 78 3.66 8.88 -30.60
C ASN A 78 3.73 9.58 -29.24
N THR A 79 4.69 9.20 -28.42
CA THR A 79 4.90 9.79 -27.09
C THR A 79 5.23 11.28 -27.14
N LYS A 80 5.94 11.76 -28.17
CA LYS A 80 6.25 13.19 -28.32
C LYS A 80 5.01 14.06 -28.51
N LEU A 81 4.00 13.56 -29.21
CA LEU A 81 2.74 14.29 -29.44
C LEU A 81 1.74 14.08 -28.31
N ASN A 82 1.82 12.91 -27.64
CA ASN A 82 0.94 12.54 -26.53
C ASN A 82 1.76 11.90 -25.41
N PRO A 83 2.42 12.70 -24.57
CA PRO A 83 3.25 12.16 -23.49
C PRO A 83 2.43 11.60 -22.31
N MET A 84 1.11 11.73 -22.32
CA MET A 84 0.20 11.13 -21.33
C MET A 84 -0.80 10.18 -22.01
N PRO A 85 -0.31 9.05 -22.59
CA PRO A 85 -1.19 8.09 -23.22
C PRO A 85 -2.08 7.38 -22.17
N VAL A 86 -3.19 6.81 -22.64
CA VAL A 86 -3.94 5.82 -21.88
C VAL A 86 -3.48 4.43 -22.33
N PHE A 87 -2.74 3.75 -21.46
CA PHE A 87 -2.19 2.44 -21.75
C PHE A 87 -3.26 1.36 -21.86
N LYS A 88 -2.98 0.29 -22.59
CA LYS A 88 -3.78 -0.94 -22.58
C LYS A 88 -3.71 -1.60 -21.19
N PRO A 89 -4.65 -2.49 -20.85
CA PRO A 89 -4.58 -3.31 -19.65
C PRO A 89 -3.27 -4.09 -19.57
N ALA A 90 -2.73 -4.23 -18.35
CA ALA A 90 -1.44 -4.86 -18.12
C ALA A 90 -1.39 -6.31 -18.61
N ARG A 91 -0.30 -6.69 -19.29
CA ARG A 91 0.01 -8.06 -19.67
C ARG A 91 1.24 -8.55 -18.90
N ARG A 92 1.09 -9.66 -18.18
CA ARG A 92 2.20 -10.25 -17.42
C ARG A 92 3.24 -10.87 -18.36
N LEU A 93 4.49 -10.45 -18.24
CA LEU A 93 5.64 -10.98 -19.01
C LEU A 93 6.31 -12.15 -18.30
N SER A 94 6.50 -12.06 -16.98
CA SER A 94 7.21 -13.09 -16.21
C SER A 94 6.88 -13.01 -14.72
N SER A 95 7.43 -13.94 -13.92
CA SER A 95 7.59 -13.74 -12.49
C SER A 95 8.47 -12.53 -12.21
N THR A 96 8.51 -12.07 -10.96
CA THR A 96 9.30 -10.91 -10.56
C THR A 96 10.55 -11.28 -9.77
N SER A 97 11.41 -10.27 -9.59
CA SER A 97 12.45 -10.20 -8.57
C SER A 97 12.41 -8.82 -7.92
N HIS A 98 12.98 -8.69 -6.74
CA HIS A 98 13.22 -7.38 -6.14
C HIS A 98 14.28 -6.61 -6.91
N TYR A 99 14.17 -5.28 -6.93
CA TYR A 99 15.18 -4.33 -7.40
C TYR A 99 15.55 -4.50 -8.87
N VAL A 100 14.53 -4.62 -9.72
CA VAL A 100 14.72 -4.67 -11.19
C VAL A 100 14.94 -3.25 -11.70
N MET A 101 16.13 -2.97 -12.23
CA MET A 101 16.54 -1.62 -12.64
C MET A 101 17.01 -1.59 -14.10
N PRO A 102 16.53 -0.64 -14.92
CA PRO A 102 17.04 -0.42 -16.26
C PRO A 102 18.33 0.41 -16.25
N SER A 103 19.14 0.21 -17.27
CA SER A 103 20.27 1.05 -17.64
C SER A 103 20.18 1.34 -19.12
N TYR A 104 20.05 2.59 -19.50
CA TYR A 104 20.00 3.02 -20.89
C TYR A 104 21.43 3.32 -21.36
N THR A 105 21.90 2.56 -22.33
CA THR A 105 23.28 2.60 -22.79
C THR A 105 23.32 2.84 -24.29
N ASP A 106 24.47 3.24 -24.81
CA ASP A 106 24.74 3.42 -26.25
C ASP A 106 24.44 2.18 -27.10
N THR A 107 24.45 0.98 -26.49
CA THR A 107 24.11 -0.29 -27.15
C THR A 107 22.69 -0.78 -26.87
N GLY A 108 21.86 0.06 -26.25
CA GLY A 108 20.46 -0.23 -25.90
C GLY A 108 20.23 -0.42 -24.41
N MET A 109 18.98 -0.75 -24.07
CA MET A 109 18.56 -0.97 -22.68
C MET A 109 19.11 -2.29 -22.13
N ARG A 110 19.69 -2.22 -20.94
CA ARG A 110 20.12 -3.36 -20.12
C ARG A 110 19.34 -3.38 -18.83
N VAL A 111 18.87 -4.54 -18.38
CA VAL A 111 18.09 -4.67 -17.15
C VAL A 111 18.83 -5.54 -16.15
N LEU A 112 18.99 -5.00 -14.94
CA LEU A 112 19.76 -5.61 -13.86
C LEU A 112 18.88 -5.96 -12.67
N THR A 113 19.30 -7.00 -11.97
CA THR A 113 18.94 -7.29 -10.57
C THR A 113 20.24 -7.51 -9.79
N PRO A 114 20.25 -7.47 -8.45
CA PRO A 114 21.47 -7.65 -7.68
C PRO A 114 22.28 -8.89 -8.10
N GLY A 115 23.47 -8.66 -8.70
CA GLY A 115 24.38 -9.69 -9.17
C GLY A 115 24.09 -10.28 -10.55
N PHE A 116 23.03 -9.88 -11.24
CA PHE A 116 22.61 -10.45 -12.52
C PHE A 116 22.17 -9.38 -13.52
N GLU A 117 22.40 -9.69 -14.80
CA GLU A 117 21.79 -9.02 -15.95
C GLU A 117 20.77 -9.94 -16.61
N HIS A 118 19.71 -9.36 -17.18
CA HIS A 118 18.61 -10.04 -17.85
C HIS A 118 18.59 -9.69 -19.35
N PRO A 119 19.27 -10.46 -20.21
CA PRO A 119 19.26 -10.23 -21.64
C PRO A 119 17.88 -10.50 -22.26
N ASP A 120 17.55 -9.78 -23.33
CA ASP A 120 16.25 -9.84 -24.01
C ASP A 120 15.06 -9.55 -23.08
N PHE A 121 15.24 -8.72 -22.07
CA PHE A 121 14.25 -8.49 -21.02
C PHE A 121 12.87 -8.09 -21.56
N GLN A 122 12.81 -7.21 -22.55
CA GLN A 122 11.53 -6.76 -23.17
C GLN A 122 10.69 -7.94 -23.68
N ARG A 123 11.34 -9.00 -24.16
CA ARG A 123 10.66 -10.19 -24.71
C ARG A 123 10.49 -11.30 -23.67
N THR A 124 11.44 -11.46 -22.77
CA THR A 124 11.54 -12.65 -21.90
C THR A 124 11.35 -12.33 -20.40
N GLY A 125 11.25 -11.06 -20.02
CA GLY A 125 11.23 -10.64 -18.62
C GLY A 125 12.48 -11.17 -17.89
N LEU A 126 12.30 -11.71 -16.70
CA LEU A 126 13.38 -12.23 -15.86
C LEU A 126 13.71 -13.72 -16.09
N THR A 127 13.25 -14.33 -17.17
CA THR A 127 13.46 -15.78 -17.42
C THR A 127 14.89 -16.14 -17.73
N LYS A 128 15.67 -15.22 -18.33
CA LYS A 128 17.10 -15.38 -18.61
C LYS A 128 17.90 -14.49 -17.68
N ARG A 129 19.05 -14.97 -17.21
CA ARG A 129 19.96 -14.20 -16.38
C ARG A 129 21.41 -14.58 -16.63
N LEU A 130 22.29 -13.59 -16.60
CA LEU A 130 23.75 -13.72 -16.68
C LEU A 130 24.38 -13.15 -15.42
N PRO A 131 25.33 -13.86 -14.77
CA PRO A 131 26.01 -13.34 -13.59
C PRO A 131 26.93 -12.18 -13.94
N LEU A 132 26.95 -11.13 -13.12
CA LEU A 132 27.81 -9.95 -13.30
C LEU A 132 29.18 -10.06 -12.64
N GLY A 133 29.46 -11.17 -11.95
CA GLY A 133 30.77 -11.38 -11.27
C GLY A 133 30.94 -10.57 -9.98
N ILE A 134 29.97 -9.77 -9.57
CA ILE A 134 29.96 -9.01 -8.32
C ILE A 134 28.97 -9.65 -7.36
N SER A 135 29.36 -9.77 -6.08
CA SER A 135 28.47 -10.28 -5.03
C SER A 135 27.30 -9.31 -4.77
N ALA A 136 26.08 -9.78 -4.83
CA ALA A 136 24.91 -9.01 -4.40
C ALA A 136 24.96 -8.60 -2.91
N ARG A 137 25.78 -9.23 -2.10
CA ARG A 137 25.97 -8.97 -0.66
C ARG A 137 27.35 -8.36 -0.38
N PHE A 138 27.81 -7.44 -1.22
CA PHE A 138 29.11 -6.79 -1.05
C PHE A 138 29.13 -5.82 0.16
N TYR A 139 27.98 -5.24 0.49
CA TYR A 139 27.84 -4.27 1.56
C TYR A 139 27.52 -4.96 2.89
N VAL A 140 28.26 -4.57 3.93
CA VAL A 140 28.04 -5.01 5.31
C VAL A 140 27.66 -3.81 6.15
N PRO A 141 26.42 -3.73 6.64
CA PRO A 141 25.97 -2.65 7.50
C PRO A 141 26.73 -2.58 8.83
N GLU A 142 27.02 -1.37 9.30
CA GLU A 142 27.80 -1.14 10.53
C GLU A 142 26.93 -1.16 11.80
N GLY A 143 25.65 -0.90 11.72
CA GLY A 143 24.78 -0.77 12.87
C GLY A 143 24.41 -2.09 13.57
N THR A 144 23.88 -1.97 14.78
CA THR A 144 23.57 -3.09 15.69
C THR A 144 22.08 -3.33 15.94
N GLN A 145 21.18 -2.60 15.30
CA GLN A 145 19.75 -2.73 15.55
C GLN A 145 19.26 -4.14 15.19
N PRO A 146 18.57 -4.84 16.10
CA PRO A 146 18.38 -6.30 16.00
C PRO A 146 17.14 -6.72 15.20
N LYS A 147 16.22 -5.84 14.81
CA LYS A 147 14.96 -6.20 14.19
C LYS A 147 14.92 -5.83 12.71
N GLY A 148 14.37 -6.73 11.89
CA GLY A 148 14.17 -6.54 10.46
C GLY A 148 15.41 -6.72 9.59
N PRO A 149 15.27 -6.59 8.27
CA PRO A 149 16.39 -6.61 7.33
C PRO A 149 17.25 -5.37 7.53
N LYS A 150 18.58 -5.53 7.57
CA LYS A 150 19.51 -4.40 7.67
C LYS A 150 19.63 -3.65 6.34
N VAL A 151 19.54 -4.36 5.22
CA VAL A 151 19.54 -3.81 3.85
C VAL A 151 18.23 -4.18 3.19
N ARG A 152 17.45 -3.17 2.76
CA ARG A 152 16.16 -3.40 2.06
C ARG A 152 16.25 -3.14 0.57
N HIS A 153 17.01 -2.14 0.13
CA HIS A 153 17.17 -1.79 -1.27
C HIS A 153 18.60 -2.03 -1.73
N ASN A 154 18.73 -2.52 -2.96
CA ASN A 154 19.96 -2.89 -3.59
C ASN A 154 19.78 -2.71 -5.11
N GLN A 155 19.96 -1.45 -5.55
CA GLN A 155 19.57 -0.97 -6.88
C GLN A 155 20.80 -0.88 -7.78
N TRP A 156 20.89 -1.71 -8.80
CA TRP A 156 22.06 -1.88 -9.67
C TRP A 156 21.85 -1.24 -11.02
N ARG A 157 22.83 -0.44 -11.48
CA ARG A 157 22.81 0.21 -12.79
C ARG A 157 24.19 0.21 -13.43
N LEU A 158 24.23 0.34 -14.76
CA LEU A 158 25.43 0.55 -15.54
C LEU A 158 25.48 2.01 -16.01
N VAL A 159 26.66 2.64 -15.87
CA VAL A 159 26.95 3.97 -16.41
C VAL A 159 28.46 4.06 -16.65
N ASP A 160 28.89 4.81 -17.64
CA ASP A 160 30.29 5.22 -17.77
C ASP A 160 30.53 6.38 -16.79
N TYR A 161 30.88 6.07 -15.53
CA TYR A 161 30.95 7.03 -14.43
C TYR A 161 32.07 8.05 -14.58
N ASP A 162 33.25 7.63 -15.07
CA ASP A 162 34.43 8.50 -15.17
C ASP A 162 34.86 8.82 -16.61
N GLY A 163 33.99 8.55 -17.58
CA GLY A 163 34.19 8.95 -18.97
C GLY A 163 35.32 8.22 -19.68
N ASP A 164 35.71 7.01 -19.23
CA ASP A 164 36.78 6.23 -19.85
C ASP A 164 36.30 5.35 -21.01
N GLY A 165 34.98 5.27 -21.24
CA GLY A 165 34.33 4.48 -22.28
C GLY A 165 33.92 3.09 -21.82
N SER A 166 34.30 2.67 -20.62
CA SER A 166 33.89 1.39 -20.01
C SER A 166 32.70 1.64 -19.06
N ARG A 167 31.79 0.68 -18.99
CA ARG A 167 30.63 0.83 -18.10
C ARG A 167 30.93 0.36 -16.69
N ASP A 168 30.82 1.27 -15.75
CA ASP A 168 30.94 1.02 -14.33
C ASP A 168 29.62 0.49 -13.75
N MET A 169 29.68 -0.13 -12.57
CA MET A 169 28.51 -0.57 -11.83
C MET A 169 28.20 0.41 -10.71
N ILE A 170 26.99 0.95 -10.75
CA ILE A 170 26.44 1.83 -9.70
C ILE A 170 25.47 1.02 -8.85
N VAL A 171 25.56 1.17 -7.52
CA VAL A 171 24.66 0.48 -6.60
C VAL A 171 24.16 1.41 -5.54
N GLY A 172 22.82 1.55 -5.47
CA GLY A 172 22.12 2.21 -4.39
C GLY A 172 21.79 1.23 -3.26
N ILE A 173 22.17 1.56 -2.04
CA ILE A 173 21.95 0.72 -0.85
C ILE A 173 21.10 1.49 0.17
N GLU A 174 20.02 0.87 0.64
CA GLU A 174 19.26 1.34 1.80
C GLU A 174 19.67 0.56 3.05
N ASP A 175 20.17 1.26 4.06
CA ASP A 175 20.67 0.66 5.29
C ASP A 175 19.81 1.07 6.50
N TRP A 176 19.15 0.08 7.10
CA TRP A 176 18.28 0.20 8.27
C TRP A 176 19.02 -0.03 9.60
N SER A 177 20.31 -0.29 9.58
CA SER A 177 21.05 -0.71 10.77
C SER A 177 21.04 0.30 11.92
N HIS A 178 20.99 1.60 11.61
CA HIS A 178 20.88 2.67 12.60
C HIS A 178 19.42 3.06 12.88
N TYR A 179 18.57 3.04 11.86
CA TYR A 179 17.16 3.38 12.01
C TYR A 179 16.40 2.33 12.83
N GLY A 180 16.75 1.07 12.66
CA GLY A 180 16.09 -0.04 13.34
C GLY A 180 14.68 -0.25 12.82
N TRP A 181 13.80 -0.62 13.74
CA TRP A 181 12.42 -0.94 13.41
C TRP A 181 11.49 -0.51 14.53
N ASP A 182 10.46 -0.57 14.79
CA ASP A 182 9.42 -0.33 15.79
C ASP A 182 9.83 0.33 17.12
N ASP A 183 8.93 1.14 17.65
CA ASP A 183 8.84 1.54 19.06
C ASP A 183 10.08 2.26 19.61
N ALA A 184 10.64 3.16 18.83
CA ALA A 184 11.79 3.94 19.24
C ALA A 184 11.45 5.39 19.69
N TRP A 185 10.20 5.68 20.00
CA TRP A 185 9.74 6.97 20.47
C TRP A 185 9.97 7.12 21.97
N ASN A 186 10.48 8.28 22.39
CA ASN A 186 10.54 8.63 23.80
C ASN A 186 9.22 9.32 24.26
N SER A 187 9.12 9.60 25.57
CA SER A 187 7.95 10.25 26.16
C SER A 187 7.69 11.69 25.66
N LYS A 188 8.65 12.29 24.97
CA LYS A 188 8.54 13.62 24.36
C LYS A 188 8.11 13.58 22.90
N GLY A 189 7.91 12.38 22.32
CA GLY A 189 7.57 12.21 20.91
C GLY A 189 8.76 12.41 19.96
N GLU A 190 9.98 12.14 20.41
CA GLU A 190 11.19 12.20 19.60
C GLU A 190 11.65 10.80 19.22
N TRP A 191 11.99 10.60 17.95
CA TRP A 191 12.56 9.35 17.46
C TRP A 191 13.96 9.15 18.01
N ARG A 192 14.24 7.99 18.60
CA ARG A 192 15.48 7.74 19.37
C ARG A 192 16.55 6.99 18.60
N ASN A 193 16.18 6.32 17.54
CA ASN A 193 17.13 5.62 16.68
C ASN A 193 17.82 6.60 15.73
N GLY A 194 18.86 6.11 15.04
CA GLY A 194 19.56 6.87 14.02
C GLY A 194 18.76 7.07 12.73
N PRO A 195 19.38 7.68 11.71
CA PRO A 195 18.75 7.90 10.42
C PRO A 195 18.59 6.59 9.64
N LEU A 196 17.66 6.62 8.68
CA LEU A 196 17.59 5.65 7.59
C LEU A 196 18.57 6.10 6.51
N HIS A 197 19.58 5.27 6.19
CA HIS A 197 20.62 5.64 5.26
C HIS A 197 20.33 5.19 3.84
N GLY A 198 20.68 6.02 2.85
CA GLY A 198 20.64 5.74 1.43
C GLY A 198 21.98 6.05 0.77
N PHE A 199 22.87 5.04 0.69
CA PHE A 199 24.23 5.20 0.16
C PHE A 199 24.32 4.86 -1.33
N VAL A 200 25.21 5.55 -2.03
CA VAL A 200 25.55 5.30 -3.44
C VAL A 200 26.97 4.77 -3.55
N PHE A 201 27.14 3.61 -4.20
CA PHE A 201 28.42 2.97 -4.45
C PHE A 201 28.74 2.90 -5.93
N VAL A 202 30.02 2.96 -6.25
CA VAL A 202 30.57 2.77 -7.59
C VAL A 202 31.62 1.65 -7.56
N PHE A 203 31.49 0.70 -8.49
CA PHE A 203 32.55 -0.27 -8.84
C PHE A 203 33.11 0.15 -10.19
N ARG A 204 34.34 0.67 -10.25
CA ARG A 204 34.97 1.03 -11.51
C ARG A 204 35.32 -0.22 -12.33
N ASN A 205 35.01 -0.15 -13.62
CA ASN A 205 35.38 -1.20 -14.56
C ASN A 205 36.76 -0.91 -15.16
N LYS A 206 37.78 -1.70 -14.81
CA LYS A 206 39.12 -1.63 -15.37
C LYS A 206 39.31 -2.49 -16.62
N GLY A 207 38.30 -3.25 -16.99
CA GLY A 207 38.24 -4.05 -18.20
C GLY A 207 37.59 -3.28 -19.35
N THR A 208 36.88 -4.02 -20.20
CA THR A 208 36.04 -3.42 -21.24
C THR A 208 34.55 -3.64 -20.91
N THR A 209 33.67 -3.01 -21.67
CA THR A 209 32.23 -3.26 -21.54
C THR A 209 31.86 -4.73 -21.77
N GLU A 210 32.55 -5.44 -22.68
CA GLU A 210 32.30 -6.84 -23.03
C GLU A 210 32.98 -7.82 -22.06
N ALA A 211 34.08 -7.41 -21.42
CA ALA A 211 34.85 -8.20 -20.46
C ALA A 211 35.14 -7.34 -19.20
N PRO A 212 34.14 -7.06 -18.38
CA PRO A 212 34.28 -6.16 -17.24
C PRO A 212 35.15 -6.77 -16.14
N LEU A 213 36.03 -5.94 -15.58
CA LEU A 213 36.85 -6.23 -14.42
C LEU A 213 36.66 -5.13 -13.38
N TYR A 214 35.78 -5.38 -12.43
CA TYR A 214 35.41 -4.38 -11.44
C TYR A 214 36.40 -4.30 -10.28
N ASP A 215 36.79 -3.08 -9.92
CA ASP A 215 37.54 -2.77 -8.70
C ASP A 215 36.65 -2.95 -7.44
N ALA A 216 37.28 -2.86 -6.26
CA ALA A 216 36.51 -2.75 -5.00
C ALA A 216 35.63 -1.49 -5.00
N PRO A 217 34.41 -1.58 -4.44
CA PRO A 217 33.48 -0.46 -4.42
C PRO A 217 33.94 0.67 -3.51
N PHE A 218 33.59 1.90 -3.87
CA PHE A 218 33.72 3.07 -3.00
C PHE A 218 32.37 3.81 -2.89
N LYS A 219 32.12 4.48 -1.78
CA LYS A 219 30.97 5.38 -1.62
C LYS A 219 31.22 6.66 -2.42
N VAL A 220 30.20 7.13 -3.15
CA VAL A 220 30.23 8.46 -3.76
C VAL A 220 30.22 9.51 -2.66
N LEU A 221 31.08 10.52 -2.81
CA LEU A 221 31.21 11.62 -1.85
C LEU A 221 30.67 12.91 -2.44
N ALA A 222 29.94 13.67 -1.62
CA ALA A 222 29.55 15.06 -1.86
C ALA A 222 30.21 15.94 -0.81
N GLU A 223 31.03 16.92 -1.23
CA GLU A 223 31.86 17.78 -0.34
C GLU A 223 32.68 16.98 0.70
N GLY A 224 33.16 15.79 0.30
CA GLY A 224 34.00 14.94 1.13
C GLY A 224 33.27 14.03 2.13
N ALA A 225 31.95 14.13 2.26
CA ALA A 225 31.09 13.20 3.02
C ALA A 225 30.40 12.21 2.09
N PRO A 226 30.10 10.97 2.52
CA PRO A 226 29.30 10.07 1.72
C PRO A 226 27.95 10.68 1.33
N VAL A 227 27.53 10.49 0.06
CA VAL A 227 26.15 10.72 -0.34
C VAL A 227 25.28 9.84 0.53
N ASP A 228 24.31 10.45 1.20
CA ASP A 228 23.41 9.79 2.14
C ASP A 228 22.02 10.43 2.05
N THR A 229 21.10 9.75 1.40
CA THR A 229 19.69 10.13 1.33
C THR A 229 18.89 9.45 2.42
N PHE A 230 17.62 9.81 2.57
CA PHE A 230 16.75 9.13 3.53
C PHE A 230 16.24 7.80 2.94
N GLY A 231 17.09 6.78 2.91
CA GLY A 231 16.77 5.45 2.33
C GLY A 231 16.66 5.47 0.81
N CYS A 232 16.34 4.35 0.21
CA CYS A 232 15.97 4.09 -1.19
C CYS A 232 16.58 5.07 -2.23
N PRO A 233 17.90 5.17 -2.40
CA PRO A 233 18.53 6.27 -3.14
C PRO A 233 18.21 6.24 -4.64
N SER A 234 17.92 5.08 -5.24
CA SER A 234 17.64 4.93 -6.68
C SER A 234 18.51 5.83 -7.56
N PRO A 235 19.86 5.70 -7.49
CA PRO A 235 20.76 6.70 -8.04
C PRO A 235 20.78 6.70 -9.57
N HIS A 236 20.81 7.91 -10.15
CA HIS A 236 21.01 8.16 -11.57
C HIS A 236 22.13 9.17 -11.79
N PHE A 237 23.06 8.82 -12.68
CA PHE A 237 24.09 9.71 -13.17
C PHE A 237 23.73 10.14 -14.59
N ALA A 238 23.54 11.44 -14.80
CA ALA A 238 23.19 12.02 -16.09
C ALA A 238 23.58 13.49 -16.12
N ASP A 239 23.78 14.01 -17.32
CA ASP A 239 24.06 15.43 -17.56
C ASP A 239 22.73 16.19 -17.56
N PHE A 240 22.37 16.81 -16.42
CA PHE A 240 21.13 17.54 -16.27
C PHE A 240 21.22 19.02 -16.58
N ASP A 241 22.43 19.59 -16.59
CA ASP A 241 22.65 21.02 -16.87
C ASP A 241 23.34 21.28 -18.20
N ASN A 242 23.62 20.21 -18.97
CA ASN A 242 24.23 20.25 -20.31
C ASN A 242 25.65 20.84 -20.31
N ASP A 243 26.43 20.62 -19.26
CA ASP A 243 27.84 21.07 -19.19
C ASP A 243 28.83 19.99 -19.66
N GLY A 244 28.36 18.77 -19.94
CA GLY A 244 29.10 17.65 -20.50
C GLY A 244 29.67 16.70 -19.47
N ASP A 245 29.35 16.89 -18.19
CA ASP A 245 29.70 15.93 -17.15
C ASP A 245 28.45 15.27 -16.51
N LEU A 246 28.59 14.35 -15.56
CA LEU A 246 27.45 13.64 -15.01
C LEU A 246 27.17 14.07 -13.59
N ASP A 247 25.99 14.66 -13.42
CA ASP A 247 25.40 14.91 -12.11
C ASP A 247 24.83 13.64 -11.50
N LEU A 248 24.47 13.71 -10.22
CA LEU A 248 23.78 12.63 -9.52
C LEU A 248 22.41 13.08 -9.05
N LEU A 249 21.38 12.35 -9.44
CA LEU A 249 20.02 12.48 -8.91
C LEU A 249 19.69 11.23 -8.09
N CYS A 250 19.15 11.45 -6.88
CA CYS A 250 18.66 10.38 -6.00
C CYS A 250 17.20 10.59 -5.64
N GLY A 251 16.46 9.48 -5.55
CA GLY A 251 15.21 9.41 -4.80
C GLY A 251 15.45 9.24 -3.29
N GLU A 252 14.39 8.95 -2.58
CA GLU A 252 14.46 8.61 -1.15
C GLU A 252 13.29 7.69 -0.76
N PHE A 253 13.31 7.17 0.46
CA PHE A 253 12.22 6.33 0.98
C PHE A 253 10.90 7.10 1.12
N LEU A 254 10.95 8.40 1.38
CA LEU A 254 9.77 9.27 1.38
C LEU A 254 9.36 9.60 -0.05
N ASP A 255 9.24 10.86 -0.38
CA ASP A 255 8.55 11.33 -1.58
C ASP A 255 9.34 12.32 -2.43
N GLY A 256 10.54 12.66 -2.01
CA GLY A 256 11.30 13.73 -2.62
C GLY A 256 12.56 13.27 -3.35
N PHE A 257 13.20 14.23 -4.01
CA PHE A 257 14.37 14.01 -4.84
C PHE A 257 15.51 14.91 -4.41
N THR A 258 16.73 14.38 -4.43
CA THR A 258 17.95 15.13 -4.11
C THR A 258 18.88 15.10 -5.32
N TYR A 259 19.32 16.28 -5.72
CA TYR A 259 20.26 16.52 -6.82
C TYR A 259 21.62 16.93 -6.27
N PHE A 260 22.68 16.36 -6.83
CA PHE A 260 24.07 16.65 -6.50
C PHE A 260 24.79 17.06 -7.79
N GLU A 261 25.04 18.37 -7.94
CA GLU A 261 25.77 18.95 -9.07
C GLU A 261 27.21 18.44 -9.11
N ASN A 262 27.67 17.99 -10.27
CA ASN A 262 29.09 17.67 -10.47
C ASN A 262 29.86 18.97 -10.72
N ILE A 263 30.62 19.40 -9.77
CA ILE A 263 31.48 20.60 -9.84
C ILE A 263 32.93 20.23 -10.20
N GLY A 264 33.16 19.03 -10.66
CA GLY A 264 34.46 18.50 -11.08
C GLY A 264 34.62 18.55 -12.61
N THR A 265 34.81 17.39 -13.18
CA THR A 265 34.86 17.17 -14.63
C THR A 265 34.37 15.77 -14.95
N ARG A 266 33.98 15.52 -16.20
CA ARG A 266 33.56 14.21 -16.70
C ARG A 266 34.48 13.04 -16.28
N ARG A 267 35.82 13.28 -16.25
CA ARG A 267 36.83 12.26 -15.89
C ARG A 267 37.20 12.22 -14.41
N ASN A 268 36.91 13.28 -13.68
CA ASN A 268 37.20 13.40 -12.26
C ASN A 268 36.00 14.03 -11.55
N PRO A 269 34.88 13.28 -11.43
CA PRO A 269 33.64 13.82 -10.85
C PRO A 269 33.85 14.21 -9.38
N ARG A 270 33.24 15.32 -9.01
CA ARG A 270 33.28 15.87 -7.65
C ARG A 270 31.95 16.55 -7.37
N TYR A 271 31.17 16.02 -6.46
CA TYR A 271 29.79 16.45 -6.23
C TYR A 271 29.72 17.53 -5.14
N ALA A 272 28.92 18.57 -5.40
CA ALA A 272 28.46 19.55 -4.41
C ALA A 272 27.50 18.91 -3.41
N SER A 273 27.19 19.62 -2.32
CA SER A 273 26.15 19.21 -1.38
C SER A 273 24.80 19.00 -2.05
N GLY A 274 24.08 17.99 -1.63
CA GLY A 274 22.76 17.66 -2.16
C GLY A 274 21.74 18.79 -1.96
N LYS A 275 20.97 19.08 -3.01
CA LYS A 275 19.89 20.07 -3.01
C LYS A 275 18.56 19.40 -3.31
N ARG A 276 17.51 19.73 -2.55
CA ARG A 276 16.15 19.22 -2.80
C ARG A 276 15.60 19.86 -4.07
N LEU A 277 15.10 19.05 -4.99
CA LEU A 277 14.49 19.54 -6.21
C LEU A 277 13.19 20.30 -5.93
N LYS A 278 12.89 21.25 -6.82
CA LYS A 278 11.71 22.12 -6.74
C LYS A 278 10.98 22.16 -8.08
N THR A 279 9.70 22.43 -7.99
CA THR A 279 8.88 22.73 -9.18
C THR A 279 9.15 24.16 -9.67
N ALA A 280 8.65 24.47 -10.86
CA ALA A 280 8.71 25.81 -11.43
C ALA A 280 8.07 26.91 -10.54
N THR A 281 7.19 26.53 -9.61
CA THR A 281 6.60 27.45 -8.63
C THR A 281 7.44 27.65 -7.37
N GLY A 282 8.60 26.97 -7.26
CA GLY A 282 9.48 27.01 -6.12
C GLY A 282 9.06 26.13 -4.95
N THR A 283 7.99 25.37 -5.07
CA THR A 283 7.59 24.36 -4.08
C THR A 283 8.48 23.12 -4.19
N ALA A 284 8.68 22.40 -3.08
CA ALA A 284 9.43 21.15 -3.12
C ALA A 284 8.78 20.18 -4.13
N LEU A 285 9.60 19.58 -5.00
CA LEU A 285 9.15 18.49 -5.87
C LEU A 285 8.95 17.25 -5.01
N ALA A 286 7.74 16.73 -4.99
CA ALA A 286 7.38 15.58 -4.17
C ALA A 286 6.31 14.74 -4.86
N MET A 287 6.43 13.41 -4.70
CA MET A 287 5.38 12.48 -5.07
C MET A 287 4.24 12.51 -4.03
N ASP A 288 3.08 12.04 -4.43
CA ASP A 288 1.93 11.95 -3.54
C ASP A 288 2.14 10.94 -2.40
N LEU A 289 2.77 9.80 -2.71
CA LEU A 289 3.06 8.73 -1.75
C LEU A 289 4.57 8.43 -1.73
N GLN A 290 4.99 7.58 -0.82
CA GLN A 290 6.40 7.26 -0.54
C GLN A 290 6.89 5.97 -1.22
N MET A 291 8.12 5.53 -0.87
CA MET A 291 8.86 4.43 -1.51
C MET A 291 9.04 4.66 -3.00
N ILE A 292 9.49 5.86 -3.35
CA ILE A 292 9.60 6.26 -4.76
C ILE A 292 10.78 5.60 -5.47
N VAL A 293 10.55 5.24 -6.74
CA VAL A 293 11.56 4.66 -7.62
C VAL A 293 11.65 5.51 -8.89
N PRO A 294 12.47 6.57 -8.91
CA PRO A 294 12.69 7.37 -10.10
C PRO A 294 13.56 6.63 -11.12
N ILE A 295 13.21 6.80 -12.39
CA ILE A 295 13.97 6.38 -13.56
C ILE A 295 14.16 7.61 -14.45
N VAL A 296 15.41 7.98 -14.72
CA VAL A 296 15.74 9.07 -15.63
C VAL A 296 15.60 8.60 -17.07
N PHE A 297 14.79 9.31 -17.87
CA PHE A 297 14.47 8.93 -19.23
C PHE A 297 13.84 10.13 -19.98
N ASP A 298 14.30 10.44 -21.20
CA ASP A 298 13.69 11.45 -22.09
C ASP A 298 12.36 10.89 -22.63
N TRP A 299 11.26 11.09 -21.87
CA TRP A 299 9.97 10.45 -22.14
C TRP A 299 9.23 11.09 -23.32
N ASP A 300 9.26 12.41 -23.45
CA ASP A 300 8.54 13.12 -24.50
C ASP A 300 9.43 13.48 -25.71
N ARG A 301 10.71 13.03 -25.68
CA ARG A 301 11.67 13.19 -26.77
C ARG A 301 11.94 14.65 -27.13
N ASP A 302 11.96 15.51 -26.15
CA ASP A 302 12.31 16.92 -26.32
C ASP A 302 13.81 17.21 -26.15
N GLY A 303 14.56 16.23 -25.63
CA GLY A 303 16.00 16.25 -25.41
C GLY A 303 16.38 16.50 -23.96
N ASP A 304 15.44 16.81 -23.08
CA ASP A 304 15.65 16.95 -21.65
C ASP A 304 15.37 15.63 -20.92
N LEU A 305 16.07 15.37 -19.83
CA LEU A 305 15.91 14.12 -19.08
C LEU A 305 14.82 14.26 -18.03
N ASP A 306 13.72 13.56 -18.24
CA ASP A 306 12.57 13.46 -17.34
C ASP A 306 12.77 12.39 -16.25
N LEU A 307 11.78 12.30 -15.34
CA LEU A 307 11.67 11.21 -14.38
C LEU A 307 10.37 10.42 -14.59
N ILE A 308 10.51 9.10 -14.74
CA ILE A 308 9.39 8.15 -14.66
C ILE A 308 9.46 7.51 -13.28
N VAL A 309 8.46 7.77 -12.44
CA VAL A 309 8.54 7.48 -11.00
C VAL A 309 7.44 6.53 -10.57
N GLY A 310 7.82 5.36 -10.05
CA GLY A 310 6.90 4.45 -9.37
C GLY A 310 6.73 4.82 -7.90
N ASP A 311 5.56 4.50 -7.32
CA ASP A 311 5.28 4.66 -5.90
C ASP A 311 4.78 3.36 -5.24
N GLU A 312 4.53 3.42 -3.93
CA GLU A 312 4.07 2.26 -3.16
C GLU A 312 2.67 1.77 -3.54
N ASP A 313 1.77 2.65 -3.95
CA ASP A 313 0.44 2.24 -4.43
C ASP A 313 0.49 1.48 -5.76
N GLY A 314 1.70 1.30 -6.31
CA GLY A 314 1.91 0.64 -7.60
C GLY A 314 1.57 1.53 -8.79
N ARG A 315 1.41 2.83 -8.59
CA ARG A 315 1.18 3.82 -9.64
C ARG A 315 2.51 4.26 -10.26
N VAL A 316 2.45 4.78 -11.46
CA VAL A 316 3.60 5.39 -12.16
C VAL A 316 3.24 6.79 -12.61
N ALA A 317 4.15 7.74 -12.36
CA ALA A 317 4.00 9.13 -12.77
C ALA A 317 5.12 9.56 -13.72
N TRP A 318 4.82 10.51 -14.60
CA TRP A 318 5.78 11.29 -15.33
C TRP A 318 6.00 12.64 -14.62
N VAL A 319 7.26 12.99 -14.44
CA VAL A 319 7.75 14.25 -13.86
C VAL A 319 8.63 14.91 -14.92
N GLU A 320 8.01 15.81 -15.69
CA GLU A 320 8.60 16.47 -16.84
C GLU A 320 9.72 17.44 -16.40
N ASN A 321 10.89 17.33 -17.01
CA ASN A 321 11.92 18.33 -16.94
C ASN A 321 11.50 19.53 -17.81
N THR A 322 11.69 20.74 -17.33
CA THR A 322 11.29 21.95 -18.08
C THR A 322 12.40 22.52 -18.95
N GLY A 323 13.56 21.88 -19.02
CA GLY A 323 14.76 22.38 -19.68
C GLY A 323 15.35 23.62 -19.02
N LYS A 324 14.95 23.96 -17.81
CA LYS A 324 15.41 25.16 -17.10
C LYS A 324 16.21 24.81 -15.87
N MET A 325 17.22 25.61 -15.60
CA MET A 325 17.96 25.56 -14.34
C MET A 325 17.45 26.64 -13.39
N GLY A 326 17.28 26.30 -12.13
CA GLY A 326 16.98 27.23 -11.06
C GLY A 326 18.17 28.13 -10.71
N ALA A 327 17.91 29.21 -9.97
CA ALA A 327 18.98 30.10 -9.50
C ALA A 327 19.98 29.43 -8.53
N ASP A 328 19.62 28.28 -8.01
CA ASP A 328 20.45 27.44 -7.13
C ASP A 328 21.17 26.31 -7.91
N HIS A 329 21.21 26.39 -9.24
CA HIS A 329 21.82 25.38 -10.13
C HIS A 329 21.19 24.00 -9.96
N THR A 330 19.88 23.93 -9.81
CA THR A 330 19.13 22.66 -9.83
C THR A 330 18.22 22.61 -11.05
N PRO A 331 18.04 21.46 -11.70
CA PRO A 331 17.05 21.31 -12.77
C PRO A 331 15.63 21.52 -12.21
N VAL A 332 14.78 22.17 -13.02
CA VAL A 332 13.40 22.52 -12.63
C VAL A 332 12.43 21.56 -13.31
N PHE A 333 11.64 20.86 -12.50
CA PHE A 333 10.65 19.91 -12.98
C PHE A 333 9.22 20.42 -12.81
N SER A 334 8.31 19.89 -13.62
CA SER A 334 6.86 20.02 -13.45
C SER A 334 6.37 19.15 -12.28
N ALA A 335 5.16 19.39 -11.78
CA ALA A 335 4.55 18.51 -10.79
C ALA A 335 4.27 17.11 -11.38
N PRO A 336 4.34 16.02 -10.56
CA PRO A 336 4.08 14.67 -11.03
C PRO A 336 2.70 14.51 -11.68
N ARG A 337 2.62 13.84 -12.82
CA ARG A 337 1.39 13.47 -13.53
C ARG A 337 1.30 11.95 -13.61
N TYR A 338 0.28 11.36 -12.98
CA TYR A 338 0.11 9.91 -12.97
C TYR A 338 -0.47 9.40 -14.28
N PHE A 339 0.14 8.34 -14.83
CA PHE A 339 -0.36 7.67 -16.03
C PHE A 339 -1.70 6.99 -15.80
N GLN A 340 -2.42 6.77 -16.90
CA GLN A 340 -3.71 6.08 -16.90
C GLN A 340 -3.65 4.85 -17.81
N GLN A 341 -4.52 3.89 -17.51
CA GLN A 341 -4.78 2.71 -18.33
C GLN A 341 -6.26 2.53 -18.58
N GLN A 342 -6.61 1.77 -19.60
CA GLN A 342 -7.96 1.25 -19.76
C GLN A 342 -8.31 0.38 -18.56
N ALA A 343 -9.51 0.57 -18.01
CA ALA A 343 -9.95 -0.11 -16.81
C ALA A 343 -10.10 -1.62 -17.04
N ASP A 344 -9.47 -2.41 -16.19
CA ASP A 344 -9.55 -3.88 -16.17
C ASP A 344 -10.06 -4.39 -14.82
N THR A 345 -9.23 -4.40 -13.79
CA THR A 345 -9.56 -4.84 -12.43
C THR A 345 -9.68 -3.67 -11.46
N LEU A 346 -10.63 -3.75 -10.51
CA LEU A 346 -10.79 -2.73 -9.49
C LEU A 346 -9.60 -2.72 -8.53
N LYS A 347 -9.07 -1.52 -8.28
CA LYS A 347 -7.92 -1.32 -7.38
C LYS A 347 -8.10 -0.04 -6.56
N CYS A 348 -7.85 -0.13 -5.26
CA CYS A 348 -7.87 0.99 -4.31
C CYS A 348 -6.50 1.15 -3.65
N GLY A 349 -5.59 1.88 -4.28
CA GLY A 349 -4.22 2.06 -3.78
C GLY A 349 -3.51 0.74 -3.49
N ALA A 350 -2.96 0.58 -2.29
CA ALA A 350 -2.43 -0.66 -1.74
C ALA A 350 -3.10 -0.98 -0.39
N LEU A 351 -3.10 -2.25 0.03
CA LEU A 351 -3.72 -2.72 1.28
C LEU A 351 -5.18 -2.26 1.40
N ALA A 352 -5.96 -2.53 0.37
CA ALA A 352 -7.38 -2.13 0.29
C ALA A 352 -8.21 -2.70 1.44
N THR A 353 -9.16 -1.90 1.94
CA THR A 353 -10.05 -2.26 3.06
C THR A 353 -11.51 -2.00 2.67
N PRO A 354 -12.09 -2.85 1.79
CA PRO A 354 -13.42 -2.65 1.24
C PRO A 354 -14.53 -2.81 2.28
N PHE A 355 -15.65 -2.13 2.02
CA PHE A 355 -16.92 -2.31 2.67
C PHE A 355 -18.02 -2.19 1.61
N GLY A 356 -18.93 -3.17 1.55
CA GLY A 356 -20.07 -3.16 0.63
C GLY A 356 -21.26 -2.42 1.24
N PHE A 357 -21.78 -1.41 0.55
CA PHE A 357 -22.91 -0.63 1.01
C PHE A 357 -23.55 0.15 -0.14
N ASP A 358 -24.87 0.28 -0.16
CA ASP A 358 -25.58 1.18 -1.05
C ASP A 358 -25.33 2.63 -0.60
N TRP A 359 -24.25 3.26 -1.14
CA TRP A 359 -23.74 4.54 -0.62
C TRP A 359 -24.58 5.74 -1.08
N ASP A 360 -25.04 5.73 -2.31
CA ASP A 360 -25.78 6.86 -2.89
C ASP A 360 -27.30 6.68 -2.92
N GLY A 361 -27.80 5.55 -2.43
CA GLY A 361 -29.22 5.33 -2.20
C GLY A 361 -30.01 4.94 -3.42
N ASP A 362 -29.39 4.37 -4.43
CA ASP A 362 -30.03 3.93 -5.66
C ASP A 362 -30.51 2.47 -5.63
N GLY A 363 -30.15 1.75 -4.57
CA GLY A 363 -30.64 0.40 -4.25
C GLY A 363 -29.69 -0.72 -4.68
N ASP A 364 -28.52 -0.41 -5.23
CA ASP A 364 -27.50 -1.41 -5.50
C ASP A 364 -26.35 -1.37 -4.47
N THR A 365 -25.44 -2.34 -4.54
CA THR A 365 -24.32 -2.40 -3.61
C THR A 365 -23.08 -1.80 -4.25
N ASP A 366 -22.60 -0.71 -3.68
CA ASP A 366 -21.33 -0.07 -3.97
C ASP A 366 -20.19 -0.63 -3.14
N ILE A 367 -18.96 -0.16 -3.41
CA ILE A 367 -17.79 -0.43 -2.58
C ILE A 367 -17.21 0.90 -2.08
N ILE A 368 -17.02 0.99 -0.76
CA ILE A 368 -16.26 2.06 -0.11
C ILE A 368 -14.99 1.43 0.47
N SER A 369 -13.81 1.96 0.12
CA SER A 369 -12.55 1.33 0.54
C SER A 369 -11.54 2.33 1.06
N GLY A 370 -10.90 1.99 2.18
CA GLY A 370 -9.67 2.62 2.63
C GLY A 370 -8.44 1.97 1.99
N ASN A 371 -7.25 2.54 2.25
CA ASN A 371 -5.97 2.07 1.69
C ASN A 371 -4.75 2.55 2.50
N THR A 372 -3.55 2.21 2.03
CA THR A 372 -2.26 2.63 2.62
C THR A 372 -2.09 4.14 2.64
N ALA A 373 -2.43 4.83 1.55
CA ALA A 373 -2.33 6.29 1.46
C ALA A 373 -3.21 7.04 2.46
N GLY A 374 -4.16 6.33 3.09
CA GLY A 374 -5.09 6.89 4.07
C GLY A 374 -6.25 7.64 3.44
N THR A 375 -6.50 7.44 2.16
CA THR A 375 -7.71 7.93 1.49
C THR A 375 -8.88 6.99 1.75
N ILE A 376 -10.08 7.44 1.42
CA ILE A 376 -11.27 6.61 1.29
C ILE A 376 -11.83 6.85 -0.11
N GLU A 377 -12.01 5.77 -0.86
CA GLU A 377 -12.46 5.79 -2.24
C GLU A 377 -13.87 5.18 -2.35
N PHE A 378 -14.69 5.77 -3.18
CA PHE A 378 -16.02 5.31 -3.54
C PHE A 378 -16.02 4.73 -4.95
N PHE A 379 -16.37 3.46 -5.10
CA PHE A 379 -16.58 2.75 -6.34
C PHE A 379 -18.08 2.59 -6.55
N GLU A 380 -18.64 3.40 -7.44
CA GLU A 380 -20.07 3.41 -7.76
C GLU A 380 -20.40 2.23 -8.68
N ASN A 381 -21.39 1.44 -8.28
CA ASN A 381 -22.00 0.41 -9.13
C ASN A 381 -22.97 1.07 -10.10
N LEU A 382 -22.73 0.93 -11.41
CA LEU A 382 -23.53 1.55 -12.47
C LEU A 382 -24.62 0.64 -13.02
N SER A 383 -24.81 -0.55 -12.46
CA SER A 383 -25.67 -1.57 -13.06
C SER A 383 -27.06 -1.61 -12.48
N GLY A 384 -27.29 -1.00 -11.34
CA GLY A 384 -28.51 -1.13 -10.56
C GLY A 384 -28.57 -2.45 -9.77
N PRO A 385 -29.60 -2.63 -8.96
CA PRO A 385 -29.70 -3.74 -8.01
C PRO A 385 -29.79 -5.11 -8.71
N LYS A 386 -29.29 -6.15 -8.03
CA LYS A 386 -29.40 -7.57 -8.43
C LYS A 386 -28.63 -7.93 -9.70
N VAL A 387 -27.50 -7.31 -9.93
CA VAL A 387 -26.59 -7.64 -11.03
C VAL A 387 -25.32 -8.29 -10.50
N ALA A 388 -25.17 -9.59 -10.70
CA ALA A 388 -24.06 -10.39 -10.16
C ALA A 388 -22.65 -9.95 -10.64
N ASN A 389 -22.56 -9.34 -11.82
CA ASN A 389 -21.32 -8.82 -12.40
C ASN A 389 -21.49 -7.33 -12.73
N PRO A 390 -21.40 -6.43 -11.74
CA PRO A 390 -21.67 -5.03 -11.96
C PRO A 390 -20.67 -4.35 -12.90
N LYS A 391 -21.12 -3.25 -13.53
CA LYS A 391 -20.25 -2.24 -14.14
C LYS A 391 -19.90 -1.20 -13.09
N TRP A 392 -18.65 -0.79 -13.09
CA TRP A 392 -18.15 0.17 -12.09
C TRP A 392 -17.74 1.50 -12.74
N ALA A 393 -17.98 2.59 -12.04
CA ALA A 393 -17.35 3.87 -12.33
C ALA A 393 -15.88 3.88 -11.88
N ALA A 394 -15.09 4.84 -12.40
CA ALA A 394 -13.78 5.12 -11.82
C ALA A 394 -13.93 5.56 -10.36
N PRO A 395 -13.00 5.17 -9.47
CA PRO A 395 -13.07 5.54 -8.07
C PRO A 395 -13.10 7.05 -7.87
N LYS A 396 -13.88 7.49 -6.89
CA LYS A 396 -13.96 8.88 -6.47
C LYS A 396 -13.48 8.99 -5.02
N GLN A 397 -12.43 9.77 -4.79
CA GLN A 397 -11.98 10.05 -3.42
C GLN A 397 -13.08 10.77 -2.65
N ILE A 398 -13.45 10.24 -1.49
CA ILE A 398 -14.44 10.84 -0.60
C ILE A 398 -13.91 12.17 -0.05
N LYS A 399 -14.81 13.15 0.09
CA LYS A 399 -14.51 14.45 0.71
C LYS A 399 -15.08 14.52 2.10
N ALA A 400 -14.34 15.10 3.03
CA ALA A 400 -14.80 15.41 4.37
C ALA A 400 -14.43 16.84 4.74
N GLY A 401 -15.36 17.60 5.33
CA GLY A 401 -15.17 19.03 5.58
C GLY A 401 -14.89 19.85 4.31
N GLY A 402 -15.45 19.42 3.17
CA GLY A 402 -15.28 20.07 1.86
C GLY A 402 -13.94 19.82 1.15
N LYS A 403 -13.05 19.01 1.71
CA LYS A 403 -11.73 18.67 1.15
C LYS A 403 -11.62 17.16 0.89
N PRO A 404 -10.78 16.71 -0.09
CA PRO A 404 -10.45 15.29 -0.22
C PRO A 404 -9.99 14.73 1.13
N PHE A 405 -10.61 13.63 1.57
CA PHE A 405 -10.25 13.00 2.84
C PHE A 405 -8.93 12.25 2.72
N ARG A 406 -8.02 12.52 3.63
CA ARG A 406 -6.78 11.77 3.76
C ARG A 406 -6.31 11.79 5.20
N MET A 407 -6.10 10.61 5.78
CA MET A 407 -5.41 10.43 7.05
C MET A 407 -3.93 10.17 6.77
N MET A 408 -3.05 10.80 7.53
CA MET A 408 -1.59 10.56 7.46
C MET A 408 -1.00 10.53 8.86
N ALA A 409 0.06 9.74 9.04
CA ALA A 409 0.81 9.72 10.30
C ALA A 409 1.42 11.08 10.62
N GLY A 410 1.77 11.87 9.61
CA GLY A 410 2.39 13.18 9.74
C GLY A 410 3.92 13.12 9.91
N ALA A 411 4.55 14.28 10.09
CA ALA A 411 6.01 14.40 10.09
C ALA A 411 6.72 13.55 11.17
N ASN A 412 6.05 13.28 12.28
CA ASN A 412 6.58 12.38 13.30
C ASN A 412 6.44 10.90 12.94
N GLY A 413 5.70 10.59 11.88
CA GLY A 413 5.48 9.21 11.46
C GLY A 413 4.57 8.41 12.38
N SER A 414 4.73 7.11 12.34
CA SER A 414 3.94 6.14 13.11
C SER A 414 4.79 5.42 14.15
N ILE A 415 4.34 4.24 14.56
CA ILE A 415 5.09 3.28 15.40
C ILE A 415 6.47 2.95 14.79
N GLN A 416 6.61 2.96 13.47
CA GLN A 416 7.87 2.71 12.75
C GLN A 416 8.65 4.00 12.44
N GLY A 417 8.25 5.13 13.03
CA GLY A 417 8.98 6.38 12.96
C GLY A 417 8.71 7.23 11.71
N PRO A 418 9.56 8.24 11.47
CA PRO A 418 9.39 9.23 10.40
C PRO A 418 9.31 8.64 8.99
N ALA A 419 9.85 7.43 8.75
CA ALA A 419 9.75 6.75 7.47
C ALA A 419 8.30 6.47 7.04
N GLU A 420 7.34 6.48 7.96
CA GLU A 420 5.92 6.25 7.66
C GLU A 420 5.08 7.55 7.65
N ALA A 421 5.69 8.70 7.40
CA ALA A 421 5.03 10.00 7.55
C ALA A 421 3.78 10.18 6.67
N LYS A 422 3.74 9.60 5.47
CA LYS A 422 2.65 9.75 4.51
C LYS A 422 1.62 8.61 4.50
N TRP A 423 1.83 7.57 5.29
CA TRP A 423 0.89 6.47 5.39
C TRP A 423 -0.27 6.80 6.33
N GLY A 424 -1.44 6.27 6.00
CA GLY A 424 -2.66 6.45 6.79
C GLY A 424 -3.31 5.14 7.19
N TYR A 425 -3.26 4.13 6.33
CA TYR A 425 -3.82 2.80 6.59
C TYR A 425 -5.24 2.84 7.14
N THR A 426 -6.15 3.51 6.44
CA THR A 426 -7.55 3.58 6.84
C THR A 426 -8.22 2.22 6.77
N THR A 427 -8.96 1.86 7.81
CA THR A 427 -9.88 0.73 7.87
C THR A 427 -11.24 1.25 8.31
N LEU A 428 -12.34 0.80 7.72
CA LEU A 428 -13.62 1.47 7.92
C LEU A 428 -14.81 0.51 8.04
N ASN A 429 -15.92 1.08 8.52
CA ASN A 429 -17.27 0.53 8.47
C ASN A 429 -18.26 1.65 8.16
N VAL A 430 -19.32 1.35 7.44
CA VAL A 430 -20.37 2.29 7.09
C VAL A 430 -21.64 1.91 7.84
N ALA A 431 -22.22 2.85 8.60
CA ALA A 431 -23.45 2.65 9.33
C ALA A 431 -24.09 4.00 9.70
N ASP A 432 -25.39 4.01 9.99
CA ASP A 432 -26.03 5.17 10.64
C ASP A 432 -25.57 5.24 12.11
N TRP A 433 -24.41 5.88 12.31
CA TRP A 433 -23.76 5.92 13.62
C TRP A 433 -24.49 6.79 14.62
N ASN A 434 -25.17 7.81 14.21
CA ASN A 434 -25.84 8.76 15.10
C ASN A 434 -27.36 8.55 15.23
N GLY A 435 -27.96 7.67 14.41
CA GLY A 435 -29.38 7.35 14.40
C GLY A 435 -30.25 8.41 13.69
N ASP A 436 -29.67 9.14 12.71
CA ASP A 436 -30.40 10.14 11.92
C ASP A 436 -30.91 9.61 10.56
N GLY A 437 -30.65 8.36 10.24
CA GLY A 437 -31.09 7.68 9.01
C GLY A 437 -30.12 7.84 7.84
N LEU A 438 -28.96 8.46 8.05
CA LEU A 438 -27.93 8.66 7.02
C LEU A 438 -26.71 7.78 7.29
N PRO A 439 -26.04 7.23 6.25
CA PRO A 439 -24.83 6.46 6.43
C PRO A 439 -23.66 7.37 6.79
N ASP A 440 -23.01 7.08 7.91
CA ASP A 440 -21.76 7.67 8.37
C ASP A 440 -20.60 6.71 8.11
N ILE A 441 -19.35 7.18 8.22
CA ILE A 441 -18.15 6.32 8.14
C ILE A 441 -17.44 6.33 9.50
N VAL A 442 -17.34 5.17 10.15
CA VAL A 442 -16.48 4.95 11.33
C VAL A 442 -15.19 4.34 10.86
N PHE A 443 -14.04 4.88 11.26
CA PHE A 443 -12.75 4.41 10.77
C PHE A 443 -11.66 4.39 11.85
N ASN A 444 -10.66 3.55 11.62
CA ASN A 444 -9.38 3.50 12.32
C ASN A 444 -8.25 3.78 11.32
N SER A 445 -7.06 4.04 11.82
CA SER A 445 -5.91 4.46 11.00
C SER A 445 -4.58 3.93 11.54
N ILE A 446 -3.50 4.34 10.91
CA ILE A 446 -2.13 4.09 11.36
C ILE A 446 -1.85 4.59 12.79
N LEU A 447 -2.59 5.58 13.26
CA LEU A 447 -2.44 6.12 14.62
C LEU A 447 -3.27 5.35 15.67
N GLY A 448 -4.12 4.40 15.25
CA GLY A 448 -5.00 3.65 16.18
C GLY A 448 -6.07 4.50 16.87
N LYS A 449 -6.26 5.74 16.41
CA LYS A 449 -7.37 6.60 16.84
C LYS A 449 -8.63 6.18 16.10
N VAL A 450 -9.73 5.99 16.83
CA VAL A 450 -11.00 5.63 16.22
C VAL A 450 -11.85 6.88 16.09
N GLU A 451 -12.20 7.22 14.86
CA GLU A 451 -12.88 8.46 14.50
C GLU A 451 -14.06 8.15 13.57
N TRP A 452 -14.90 9.14 13.33
CA TRP A 452 -15.99 9.02 12.38
C TRP A 452 -16.19 10.28 11.56
N LEU A 453 -16.76 10.11 10.37
CA LEU A 453 -17.15 11.15 9.45
C LEU A 453 -18.68 11.18 9.43
N LYS A 454 -19.27 12.24 9.99
CA LYS A 454 -20.73 12.41 10.03
C LYS A 454 -21.25 12.82 8.66
N ASN A 455 -22.29 12.14 8.18
CA ASN A 455 -23.04 12.55 7.00
C ASN A 455 -24.11 13.58 7.40
N VAL A 456 -24.03 14.76 6.82
CA VAL A 456 -24.99 15.86 6.98
C VAL A 456 -25.70 16.20 5.66
N GLY A 457 -25.53 15.37 4.65
CA GLY A 457 -26.16 15.51 3.34
C GLY A 457 -27.54 14.85 3.27
N THR A 458 -27.74 14.08 2.24
CA THR A 458 -28.94 13.26 2.04
C THR A 458 -28.52 11.83 1.70
N ARG A 459 -29.48 10.90 1.69
CA ARG A 459 -29.24 9.50 1.34
C ARG A 459 -28.65 9.35 -0.07
N SER A 460 -29.11 10.17 -1.04
CA SER A 460 -28.64 10.15 -2.43
C SER A 460 -27.46 11.10 -2.72
N LYS A 461 -27.07 11.95 -1.78
CA LYS A 461 -25.95 12.89 -1.90
C LYS A 461 -25.28 13.06 -0.55
N PRO A 462 -24.48 12.08 -0.13
CA PRO A 462 -23.75 12.15 1.13
C PRO A 462 -22.79 13.36 1.15
N VAL A 463 -22.76 14.07 2.26
CA VAL A 463 -21.84 15.18 2.55
C VAL A 463 -21.26 14.94 3.93
N LEU A 464 -19.97 14.65 3.99
CA LEU A 464 -19.31 14.31 5.24
C LEU A 464 -18.66 15.53 5.89
N GLU A 465 -18.87 15.68 7.21
CA GLU A 465 -18.12 16.62 8.05
C GLU A 465 -16.66 16.13 8.27
N SER A 466 -15.83 17.00 8.81
CA SER A 466 -14.47 16.62 9.23
C SER A 466 -14.52 15.54 10.29
N ALA A 467 -13.50 14.67 10.31
CA ALA A 467 -13.38 13.59 11.28
C ALA A 467 -13.41 14.09 12.73
N VAL A 468 -14.15 13.39 13.57
CA VAL A 468 -14.18 13.61 15.01
C VAL A 468 -13.98 12.26 15.75
N PRO A 469 -13.29 12.26 16.93
CA PRO A 469 -13.04 11.04 17.66
C PRO A 469 -14.31 10.42 18.24
N LEU A 470 -14.35 9.09 18.32
CA LEU A 470 -15.38 8.40 19.09
C LEU A 470 -15.14 8.61 20.59
N LEU A 471 -16.25 8.81 21.31
CA LEU A 471 -16.23 9.09 22.75
C LEU A 471 -16.60 7.84 23.55
N VAL A 472 -15.78 7.54 24.56
CA VAL A 472 -16.00 6.48 25.56
C VAL A 472 -16.12 7.10 26.94
N ASP A 473 -17.06 6.64 27.73
CA ASP A 473 -17.27 7.08 29.12
C ASP A 473 -16.32 6.37 30.07
N TRP A 474 -15.04 6.72 29.97
CA TRP A 474 -13.99 6.12 30.81
C TRP A 474 -14.19 6.50 32.27
N PRO A 475 -13.96 5.56 33.22
CA PRO A 475 -14.01 5.88 34.67
C PRO A 475 -12.82 6.75 35.14
N GLY A 476 -11.90 7.05 34.23
CA GLY A 476 -10.69 7.86 34.45
C GLY A 476 -10.05 8.27 33.13
N ALA A 477 -8.73 8.38 33.07
CA ALA A 477 -8.02 8.64 31.83
C ALA A 477 -8.21 7.47 30.84
N PRO A 478 -8.30 7.76 29.52
CA PRO A 478 -8.34 6.69 28.51
C PRO A 478 -7.08 5.83 28.60
N PRO A 479 -7.17 4.50 28.38
CA PRO A 479 -6.00 3.65 28.38
C PRO A 479 -5.09 4.02 27.21
N LYS A 480 -3.80 4.27 27.50
CA LYS A 480 -2.78 4.51 26.49
C LYS A 480 -2.34 3.18 25.88
N PRO A 481 -2.39 3.00 24.56
CA PRO A 481 -1.81 1.83 23.94
C PRO A 481 -0.32 1.71 24.22
N ALA A 482 0.17 0.51 24.53
CA ALA A 482 1.56 0.28 24.90
C ALA A 482 2.60 0.61 23.81
N TRP A 483 2.14 0.71 22.55
CA TRP A 483 2.96 0.93 21.36
C TRP A 483 3.06 2.41 20.94
N THR A 484 2.30 3.34 21.54
CA THR A 484 2.29 4.74 21.10
C THR A 484 3.02 5.66 22.05
N TRP A 485 3.61 6.74 21.50
CA TRP A 485 4.28 7.82 22.22
C TRP A 485 3.33 8.96 22.60
N TRP A 486 2.15 9.06 22.00
CA TRP A 486 1.17 10.11 22.25
C TRP A 486 0.15 9.69 23.31
N GLU A 487 -0.39 10.67 24.04
CA GLU A 487 -1.43 10.44 25.04
C GLU A 487 -2.83 10.60 24.42
N PRO A 488 -3.76 9.65 24.63
CA PRO A 488 -5.14 9.80 24.20
C PRO A 488 -5.78 11.03 24.83
N GLN A 489 -6.56 11.78 24.05
CA GLN A 489 -7.33 12.89 24.58
C GLN A 489 -8.39 12.37 25.56
N PRO A 490 -8.79 13.16 26.60
CA PRO A 490 -9.85 12.75 27.53
C PRO A 490 -11.12 12.32 26.81
N GLY A 491 -11.66 11.17 27.19
CA GLY A 491 -12.88 10.62 26.61
C GLY A 491 -12.74 9.97 25.22
N THR A 492 -11.60 10.07 24.52
CA THR A 492 -11.45 9.51 23.18
C THR A 492 -11.11 8.02 23.20
N LEU A 493 -11.41 7.34 22.09
CA LEU A 493 -11.07 5.94 21.86
C LEU A 493 -9.77 5.81 21.07
N ALA A 494 -8.79 5.15 21.66
CA ALA A 494 -7.59 4.69 20.99
C ALA A 494 -7.43 3.18 21.21
N THR A 495 -7.10 2.44 20.16
CA THR A 495 -6.94 0.98 20.18
C THR A 495 -5.66 0.56 19.48
N GLN A 496 -5.60 -0.67 18.99
CA GLN A 496 -4.52 -1.06 18.07
C GLN A 496 -4.72 -0.43 16.70
N TRP A 497 -3.62 -0.09 16.05
CA TRP A 497 -3.60 0.57 14.75
C TRP A 497 -4.02 -0.38 13.61
N ARG A 498 -4.62 0.16 12.52
CA ARG A 498 -5.03 -0.61 11.33
C ARG A 498 -5.98 -1.78 11.62
N THR A 499 -6.85 -1.67 12.62
CA THR A 499 -7.85 -2.70 12.94
C THR A 499 -9.24 -2.24 12.49
N THR A 500 -10.05 -3.17 11.99
CA THR A 500 -11.40 -2.82 11.52
C THR A 500 -12.32 -2.49 12.69
N PRO A 501 -12.99 -1.33 12.69
CA PRO A 501 -14.08 -1.02 13.60
C PRO A 501 -15.38 -1.63 13.05
N VAL A 502 -15.89 -2.72 13.63
CA VAL A 502 -17.17 -3.31 13.22
C VAL A 502 -18.30 -2.63 13.96
N VAL A 503 -19.18 -1.95 13.24
CA VAL A 503 -20.40 -1.32 13.79
C VAL A 503 -21.56 -2.27 13.64
N ILE A 504 -22.15 -2.69 14.76
CA ILE A 504 -23.22 -3.68 14.80
C ILE A 504 -24.02 -3.55 16.11
N ASP A 505 -25.35 -3.68 16.07
CA ASP A 505 -26.18 -3.80 17.27
C ASP A 505 -26.07 -5.23 17.82
N LEU A 506 -25.02 -5.49 18.62
CA LEU A 506 -24.70 -6.84 19.09
C LEU A 506 -25.62 -7.30 20.23
N ASN A 507 -26.10 -6.37 21.03
CA ASN A 507 -26.98 -6.64 22.19
C ASN A 507 -28.47 -6.54 21.86
N GLN A 508 -28.83 -6.08 20.64
CA GLN A 508 -30.18 -5.91 20.11
C GLN A 508 -31.01 -4.88 20.91
N ASP A 509 -30.37 -3.78 21.34
CA ASP A 509 -31.03 -2.70 22.04
C ASP A 509 -31.46 -1.53 21.10
N GLY A 510 -31.21 -1.65 19.81
CA GLY A 510 -31.55 -0.67 18.78
C GLY A 510 -30.50 0.42 18.61
N LEU A 511 -29.35 0.33 19.26
CA LEU A 511 -28.20 1.24 19.07
C LEU A 511 -27.03 0.51 18.39
N PRO A 512 -26.37 1.13 17.41
CA PRO A 512 -25.19 0.54 16.80
C PRO A 512 -24.02 0.56 17.80
N ASP A 513 -23.57 -0.61 18.23
CA ASP A 513 -22.42 -0.82 19.09
C ASP A 513 -21.12 -0.85 18.26
N LEU A 514 -19.96 -1.00 18.92
CA LEU A 514 -18.68 -1.18 18.28
C LEU A 514 -18.01 -2.49 18.75
N VAL A 515 -17.60 -3.31 17.81
CA VAL A 515 -16.76 -4.49 18.06
C VAL A 515 -15.43 -4.31 17.36
N MET A 516 -14.33 -4.26 18.12
CA MET A 516 -12.97 -4.15 17.58
C MET A 516 -11.93 -4.59 18.62
N LEU A 517 -10.65 -4.61 18.25
CA LEU A 517 -9.60 -4.90 19.22
C LEU A 517 -9.47 -3.78 20.25
N ASP A 518 -9.33 -4.16 21.53
CA ASP A 518 -8.91 -3.23 22.59
C ASP A 518 -7.38 -2.96 22.52
N THR A 519 -6.87 -2.10 23.40
CA THR A 519 -5.44 -1.74 23.44
C THR A 519 -4.49 -2.92 23.69
N GLU A 520 -5.00 -4.03 24.23
CA GLU A 520 -4.22 -5.24 24.50
C GLU A 520 -4.38 -6.33 23.43
N GLY A 521 -5.19 -6.06 22.39
CA GLY A 521 -5.42 -6.95 21.27
C GLY A 521 -6.46 -8.05 21.47
N TYR A 522 -7.31 -7.88 22.46
CA TYR A 522 -8.50 -8.70 22.61
C TYR A 522 -9.65 -8.16 21.75
N LEU A 523 -10.39 -9.03 21.10
CA LEU A 523 -11.66 -8.65 20.49
C LEU A 523 -12.65 -8.27 21.60
N ALA A 524 -13.12 -7.04 21.56
CA ALA A 524 -13.89 -6.46 22.64
C ALA A 524 -15.16 -5.76 22.12
N PHE A 525 -16.15 -5.74 22.95
CA PHE A 525 -17.45 -5.13 22.76
C PHE A 525 -17.48 -3.79 23.48
N PHE A 526 -17.77 -2.72 22.75
CA PHE A 526 -17.99 -1.36 23.26
C PHE A 526 -19.47 -1.05 23.11
N GLU A 527 -20.24 -1.25 24.17
CA GLU A 527 -21.68 -1.03 24.19
C GLU A 527 -22.01 0.44 24.03
N ARG A 528 -22.95 0.75 23.14
CA ARG A 528 -23.46 2.09 22.91
C ARG A 528 -24.56 2.42 23.90
N PHE A 529 -24.59 3.64 24.42
CA PHE A 529 -25.64 4.09 25.32
C PHE A 529 -25.88 5.60 25.21
N ARG A 530 -27.03 6.05 25.72
CA ARG A 530 -27.37 7.49 25.78
C ARG A 530 -27.00 8.07 27.14
N LYS A 531 -26.27 9.18 27.14
CA LYS A 531 -25.92 9.99 28.31
C LYS A 531 -26.28 11.44 28.00
N ASN A 532 -27.23 12.01 28.75
CA ASN A 532 -27.72 13.39 28.54
C ASN A 532 -28.05 13.69 27.06
N SER A 533 -28.79 12.79 26.40
CA SER A 533 -29.20 12.84 24.99
C SER A 533 -28.06 12.68 23.96
N THR A 534 -26.82 12.53 24.38
CA THR A 534 -25.71 12.21 23.51
C THR A 534 -25.39 10.72 23.53
N LEU A 535 -24.86 10.21 22.42
CA LEU A 535 -24.44 8.80 22.27
C LEU A 535 -22.99 8.64 22.65
N HIS A 536 -22.71 7.73 23.59
CA HIS A 536 -21.39 7.37 24.08
C HIS A 536 -21.17 5.87 24.01
N LEU A 537 -19.92 5.45 24.06
CA LEU A 537 -19.54 4.05 24.24
C LEU A 537 -19.19 3.80 25.72
N LYS A 538 -19.53 2.62 26.23
CA LYS A 538 -18.97 2.11 27.49
C LYS A 538 -17.53 1.62 27.27
N PRO A 539 -16.71 1.52 28.33
CA PRO A 539 -15.41 0.85 28.26
C PRO A 539 -15.52 -0.57 27.71
N PRO A 540 -14.45 -1.11 27.06
CA PRO A 540 -14.49 -2.40 26.38
C PRO A 540 -14.80 -3.57 27.33
N GLN A 541 -15.64 -4.49 26.88
CA GLN A 541 -15.98 -5.75 27.55
C GLN A 541 -15.45 -6.91 26.71
N ARG A 542 -14.67 -7.81 27.30
CA ARG A 542 -14.09 -8.99 26.63
C ARG A 542 -15.06 -10.19 26.68
N ILE A 543 -16.25 -9.99 26.11
CA ILE A 543 -17.33 -10.97 26.07
C ILE A 543 -17.36 -11.83 24.81
N LEU A 544 -16.40 -11.67 23.91
CA LEU A 544 -16.21 -12.50 22.72
C LEU A 544 -15.10 -13.50 23.00
N GLY A 545 -15.42 -14.79 23.01
CA GLY A 545 -14.50 -15.87 23.43
C GLY A 545 -14.40 -17.01 22.43
N ASP A 546 -13.38 -17.85 22.62
CA ASP A 546 -13.25 -19.13 21.91
C ASP A 546 -14.35 -20.13 22.36
N ALA A 547 -14.41 -21.31 21.73
CA ALA A 547 -15.38 -22.33 22.08
C ALA A 547 -15.31 -22.81 23.57
N LYS A 548 -14.19 -22.60 24.25
CA LYS A 548 -13.98 -22.91 25.67
C LYS A 548 -14.32 -21.74 26.59
N GLY A 549 -14.49 -20.54 26.05
CA GLY A 549 -14.82 -19.32 26.76
C GLY A 549 -13.66 -18.43 27.14
N ASN A 550 -12.49 -18.69 26.66
CA ASN A 550 -11.39 -17.76 26.85
C ASN A 550 -11.59 -16.53 25.93
N PRO A 551 -11.40 -15.31 26.42
CA PRO A 551 -11.49 -14.11 25.56
C PRO A 551 -10.60 -14.23 24.34
N LEU A 552 -11.12 -13.90 23.16
CA LEU A 552 -10.36 -13.95 21.91
C LEU A 552 -9.30 -12.84 21.88
N ARG A 553 -8.05 -13.22 22.08
CA ARG A 553 -6.91 -12.34 21.88
C ARG A 553 -6.34 -12.57 20.49
N LEU A 554 -6.67 -11.69 19.55
CA LEU A 554 -6.29 -11.84 18.14
C LEU A 554 -4.91 -11.25 17.84
N ASN A 555 -4.38 -10.42 18.74
CA ASN A 555 -3.07 -9.80 18.55
C ASN A 555 -2.37 -9.52 19.88
N SER A 556 -1.05 -9.31 19.84
CA SER A 556 -0.30 -8.88 21.02
C SER A 556 -0.42 -7.36 21.23
N LYS A 557 -0.19 -6.88 22.44
CA LYS A 557 -0.18 -5.45 22.77
C LYS A 557 1.13 -4.74 22.46
N THR A 558 2.17 -5.48 22.05
CA THR A 558 3.49 -4.91 21.77
C THR A 558 3.54 -4.26 20.38
N ALA A 559 4.41 -3.26 20.22
CA ALA A 559 4.72 -2.65 18.94
C ALA A 559 5.08 -3.71 17.89
N GLY A 560 4.85 -3.47 16.62
CA GLY A 560 5.09 -4.42 15.53
C GLY A 560 4.19 -5.66 15.54
N ALA A 561 3.83 -6.16 16.71
CA ALA A 561 2.88 -7.25 16.89
C ALA A 561 1.43 -6.76 17.12
N SER A 562 1.23 -5.47 17.38
CA SER A 562 -0.10 -4.86 17.46
C SER A 562 -0.62 -4.45 16.07
N GLY A 563 -1.92 -4.24 15.95
CA GLY A 563 -2.53 -3.82 14.69
C GLY A 563 -2.72 -4.93 13.66
N ARG A 564 -3.06 -4.53 12.43
CA ARG A 564 -3.19 -5.41 11.24
C ARG A 564 -4.29 -6.48 11.34
N ARG A 565 -5.19 -6.43 12.32
CA ARG A 565 -6.33 -7.35 12.40
C ARG A 565 -7.56 -6.73 11.77
N LYS A 566 -8.03 -7.36 10.72
CA LYS A 566 -9.17 -6.94 9.93
C LYS A 566 -10.22 -8.04 9.94
N LEU A 567 -11.45 -7.64 10.18
CA LEU A 567 -12.55 -8.58 10.32
C LEU A 567 -13.88 -7.97 9.90
N CYS A 568 -14.84 -8.81 9.58
CA CYS A 568 -16.25 -8.48 9.56
C CYS A 568 -17.06 -9.52 10.34
N MET A 569 -18.27 -9.15 10.76
CA MET A 569 -19.21 -10.04 11.43
C MET A 569 -20.47 -10.18 10.57
N VAL A 570 -20.86 -11.42 10.31
CA VAL A 570 -21.97 -11.78 9.42
C VAL A 570 -22.47 -13.18 9.75
N ASP A 571 -23.75 -13.47 9.52
CA ASP A 571 -24.24 -14.85 9.48
C ASP A 571 -23.83 -15.50 8.14
N TRP A 572 -22.60 -16.03 8.11
CA TRP A 572 -22.02 -16.61 6.90
C TRP A 572 -22.67 -17.93 6.50
N ASN A 573 -23.05 -18.75 7.47
CA ASN A 573 -23.56 -20.09 7.24
C ASN A 573 -25.09 -20.19 7.18
N GLY A 574 -25.84 -19.13 7.53
CA GLY A 574 -27.29 -19.05 7.50
C GLY A 574 -27.99 -19.69 8.68
N ASP A 575 -27.30 -19.85 9.81
CA ASP A 575 -27.90 -20.45 11.01
C ASP A 575 -28.52 -19.43 11.99
N GLY A 576 -28.49 -18.15 11.62
CA GLY A 576 -29.03 -17.03 12.41
C GLY A 576 -28.10 -16.54 13.51
N ILE A 577 -26.87 -17.06 13.58
CA ILE A 577 -25.84 -16.67 14.54
C ILE A 577 -24.71 -15.95 13.80
N LEU A 578 -24.22 -14.84 14.35
CA LEU A 578 -23.12 -14.11 13.74
C LEU A 578 -21.82 -14.91 13.81
N ASP A 579 -21.18 -15.06 12.65
CA ASP A 579 -19.83 -15.58 12.48
C ASP A 579 -18.83 -14.40 12.39
N ILE A 580 -17.52 -14.70 12.46
CA ILE A 580 -16.45 -13.75 12.19
C ILE A 580 -15.66 -14.24 10.98
N LEU A 581 -15.48 -13.37 9.99
CA LEU A 581 -14.45 -13.52 8.97
C LEU A 581 -13.25 -12.69 9.40
N LEU A 582 -12.14 -13.34 9.69
CA LEU A 582 -10.90 -12.70 10.17
C LEU A 582 -9.82 -12.84 9.11
N ASN A 583 -8.99 -11.82 8.93
CA ASN A 583 -7.87 -11.86 8.00
C ASN A 583 -6.93 -13.06 8.22
N GLY A 584 -6.51 -13.68 7.14
CA GLY A 584 -5.63 -14.84 7.06
C GLY A 584 -5.09 -14.95 5.62
N THR A 585 -4.82 -16.15 5.13
CA THR A 585 -4.40 -16.35 3.72
C THR A 585 -5.40 -15.81 2.69
N ASN A 586 -6.67 -15.76 3.09
CA ASN A 586 -7.78 -15.03 2.47
C ASN A 586 -8.68 -14.50 3.59
N ALA A 587 -9.63 -15.29 4.10
CA ALA A 587 -10.32 -15.01 5.35
C ALA A 587 -10.51 -16.31 6.13
N ASP A 588 -10.20 -16.30 7.41
CA ASP A 588 -10.50 -17.41 8.32
C ASP A 588 -11.93 -17.27 8.87
N LEU A 589 -12.76 -18.27 8.68
CA LEU A 589 -14.07 -18.36 9.29
C LEU A 589 -13.96 -18.80 10.75
N TYR A 590 -14.53 -18.02 11.65
CA TYR A 590 -14.82 -18.36 13.03
C TYR A 590 -16.33 -18.50 13.18
N LYS A 591 -16.81 -19.74 13.22
CA LYS A 591 -18.24 -20.03 13.35
C LYS A 591 -18.77 -19.59 14.70
N GLY A 592 -19.87 -18.84 14.71
CA GLY A 592 -20.60 -18.50 15.92
C GLY A 592 -21.30 -19.70 16.55
N LEU A 593 -21.19 -19.80 17.86
CA LEU A 593 -21.88 -20.83 18.67
C LEU A 593 -23.01 -20.22 19.52
N GLY A 594 -23.27 -18.92 19.33
CA GLY A 594 -24.25 -18.16 20.11
C GLY A 594 -23.71 -17.65 21.44
N LYS A 595 -24.62 -17.15 22.28
CA LYS A 595 -24.29 -16.61 23.61
C LYS A 595 -24.40 -17.72 24.67
N ILE A 596 -23.28 -18.06 25.29
CA ILE A 596 -23.17 -19.10 26.33
C ILE A 596 -22.58 -18.46 27.59
N ASP A 597 -23.24 -18.63 28.75
CA ASP A 597 -22.82 -18.02 30.02
C ASP A 597 -22.54 -16.52 29.96
N GLY A 598 -23.35 -15.78 29.19
CA GLY A 598 -23.22 -14.34 29.01
C GLY A 598 -22.17 -13.88 28.00
N SER A 599 -21.40 -14.79 27.39
CA SER A 599 -20.37 -14.50 26.40
C SER A 599 -20.68 -15.09 25.04
N TRP A 600 -20.38 -14.37 23.97
CA TRP A 600 -20.44 -14.87 22.60
C TRP A 600 -19.28 -15.85 22.36
N ARG A 601 -19.57 -17.02 21.80
CA ARG A 601 -18.58 -18.08 21.55
C ARG A 601 -18.35 -18.27 20.06
N PHE A 602 -17.08 -18.52 19.70
CA PHE A 602 -16.70 -18.76 18.32
C PHE A 602 -15.75 -19.96 18.21
N GLU A 603 -15.90 -20.74 17.17
CA GLU A 603 -15.03 -21.87 16.84
C GLU A 603 -14.31 -21.59 15.52
N LYS A 604 -12.98 -21.67 15.53
CA LYS A 604 -12.20 -21.50 14.30
C LYS A 604 -12.41 -22.70 13.37
N VAL A 605 -12.93 -22.43 12.17
CA VAL A 605 -13.12 -23.42 11.09
C VAL A 605 -11.91 -23.45 10.15
N GLY A 606 -11.42 -22.28 9.73
CA GLY A 606 -10.28 -22.15 8.81
C GLY A 606 -10.58 -21.24 7.62
N PRO A 607 -9.72 -21.24 6.58
CA PRO A 607 -9.85 -20.35 5.46
C PRO A 607 -11.08 -20.67 4.59
N LEU A 608 -11.67 -19.62 4.01
CA LEU A 608 -12.84 -19.75 3.11
C LEU A 608 -12.49 -20.40 1.76
N ALA A 609 -11.26 -20.20 1.28
CA ALA A 609 -10.76 -20.73 0.02
C ALA A 609 -9.34 -21.28 0.17
N THR A 610 -8.91 -22.11 -0.78
CA THR A 610 -7.53 -22.64 -0.82
C THR A 610 -6.53 -21.64 -1.37
N GLN A 611 -7.00 -20.64 -2.14
CA GLN A 611 -6.17 -19.62 -2.76
C GLN A 611 -5.64 -18.65 -1.70
N ASN A 612 -4.34 -18.38 -1.77
CA ASN A 612 -3.68 -17.39 -0.91
C ASN A 612 -3.59 -16.05 -1.63
N ILE A 613 -4.26 -15.02 -1.11
CA ILE A 613 -4.18 -13.63 -1.58
C ILE A 613 -3.49 -12.72 -0.54
N GLU A 614 -2.92 -13.31 0.53
CA GLU A 614 -2.20 -12.56 1.56
C GLU A 614 -0.82 -12.10 1.05
N GLY A 615 -0.55 -10.83 1.21
CA GLY A 615 0.78 -10.27 1.22
C GLY A 615 1.17 -9.94 2.66
N HIS A 616 0.90 -8.69 3.09
CA HIS A 616 0.98 -8.30 4.50
C HIS A 616 -0.30 -8.62 5.27
N ASP A 617 -1.45 -8.43 4.66
CA ASP A 617 -2.77 -8.77 5.22
C ASP A 617 -3.87 -8.77 4.15
N VAL A 618 -5.05 -9.27 4.51
CA VAL A 618 -6.28 -9.23 3.72
C VAL A 618 -7.35 -8.52 4.54
N SER A 619 -8.23 -7.77 3.91
CA SER A 619 -9.37 -7.14 4.59
C SER A 619 -10.68 -7.81 4.17
N PRO A 620 -11.25 -8.71 4.98
CA PRO A 620 -12.51 -9.36 4.67
C PRO A 620 -13.69 -8.40 4.83
N ALA A 621 -14.60 -8.45 3.87
CA ALA A 621 -15.90 -7.79 3.86
C ALA A 621 -16.92 -8.73 3.23
N VAL A 622 -18.17 -8.31 3.20
CA VAL A 622 -19.26 -9.02 2.51
C VAL A 622 -20.07 -8.08 1.63
N VAL A 623 -20.60 -8.64 0.55
CA VAL A 623 -21.46 -7.96 -0.43
C VAL A 623 -22.61 -8.88 -0.85
N ASP A 624 -23.65 -8.30 -1.43
CA ASP A 624 -24.74 -9.05 -2.08
C ASP A 624 -25.05 -8.36 -3.41
N PHE A 625 -24.26 -8.63 -4.45
CA PHE A 625 -24.45 -7.99 -5.76
C PHE A 625 -25.67 -8.56 -6.50
N ASP A 626 -25.94 -9.85 -6.36
CA ASP A 626 -27.06 -10.50 -7.09
C ASP A 626 -28.42 -10.38 -6.37
N GLY A 627 -28.44 -9.74 -5.18
CA GLY A 627 -29.64 -9.45 -4.42
C GLY A 627 -30.39 -10.68 -3.93
N ASN A 628 -29.65 -11.78 -3.67
CA ASN A 628 -30.23 -13.04 -3.18
C ASN A 628 -30.30 -13.10 -1.64
N SER A 629 -29.86 -12.06 -0.94
CA SER A 629 -29.77 -11.94 0.52
C SER A 629 -28.81 -12.93 1.18
N ILE A 630 -27.90 -13.52 0.40
CA ILE A 630 -26.79 -14.34 0.90
C ILE A 630 -25.51 -13.51 0.84
N PRO A 631 -24.81 -13.32 1.95
CA PRO A 631 -23.58 -12.52 1.95
C PRO A 631 -22.47 -13.25 1.19
N ASP A 632 -21.95 -12.65 0.13
CA ASP A 632 -20.79 -13.11 -0.63
C ASP A 632 -19.51 -12.51 -0.04
N PHE A 633 -18.36 -13.17 -0.21
CA PHE A 633 -17.08 -12.66 0.26
C PHE A 633 -16.51 -11.60 -0.69
N LEU A 634 -16.05 -10.50 -0.12
CA LEU A 634 -15.24 -9.48 -0.75
C LEU A 634 -13.96 -9.29 0.07
N GLY A 635 -12.79 -9.58 -0.51
CA GLY A 635 -11.50 -9.39 0.12
C GLY A 635 -10.72 -8.26 -0.51
N GLY A 636 -10.25 -7.28 0.27
CA GLY A 636 -9.22 -6.35 -0.16
C GLY A 636 -7.84 -6.90 0.15
N ALA A 637 -6.91 -6.88 -0.81
CA ALA A 637 -5.59 -7.45 -0.65
C ALA A 637 -4.46 -6.38 -0.63
N GLU A 638 -3.24 -6.81 -0.41
CA GLU A 638 -2.06 -5.94 -0.37
C GLU A 638 -1.83 -5.20 -1.69
N ASP A 639 -2.10 -5.85 -2.81
CA ASP A 639 -2.00 -5.24 -4.14
C ASP A 639 -3.07 -4.17 -4.43
N GLY A 640 -3.95 -3.91 -3.47
CA GLY A 640 -5.05 -2.97 -3.58
C GLY A 640 -6.25 -3.48 -4.37
N ARG A 641 -6.21 -4.70 -4.91
CA ARG A 641 -7.31 -5.30 -5.68
C ARG A 641 -8.38 -5.88 -4.78
N PHE A 642 -9.58 -6.00 -5.35
CA PHE A 642 -10.71 -6.65 -4.69
C PHE A 642 -10.90 -8.06 -5.24
N TYR A 643 -10.97 -9.03 -4.34
CA TYR A 643 -11.17 -10.44 -4.63
C TYR A 643 -12.55 -10.88 -4.18
N PHE A 644 -13.31 -11.45 -5.09
CA PHE A 644 -14.69 -11.86 -4.87
C PHE A 644 -14.83 -13.40 -4.88
N MET A 645 -15.71 -13.90 -4.04
CA MET A 645 -16.11 -15.29 -4.03
C MET A 645 -17.58 -15.39 -3.62
N LYS A 646 -18.39 -16.06 -4.46
CA LYS A 646 -19.78 -16.33 -4.13
C LYS A 646 -19.88 -17.27 -2.93
N ASN A 647 -20.81 -16.98 -2.00
CA ASN A 647 -21.06 -17.86 -0.86
C ASN A 647 -21.61 -19.22 -1.35
N PRO A 648 -21.04 -20.36 -0.87
CA PRO A 648 -21.46 -21.68 -1.30
C PRO A 648 -22.86 -22.11 -0.81
N ARG A 649 -23.53 -21.30 0.02
CA ARG A 649 -24.90 -21.60 0.45
C ARG A 649 -25.83 -21.73 -0.77
N PRO A 650 -26.73 -22.74 -0.73
CA PRO A 650 -27.75 -22.91 -1.79
C PRO A 650 -28.79 -21.77 -1.79
#